data_527178b3df83f58a2c3e389099b3f390
#
_entry.id   527178b3df83f58a2c3e389099b3f390
#
_cell.length_a   1.000
_cell.length_b   1.000
_cell.length_c   1.000
_cell.angle_alpha   90.00
_cell.angle_beta   90.00
_cell.angle_gamma   90.00
#
_symmetry.space_group_name_H-M   'P 1'
#
loop_
_entity.id
_entity.type
_entity.pdbx_description
1 polymer ?
#
loop_
_entity_poly.entity_id
_entity_poly.type
_entity_poly.pdbx_seq_one_letter_code
_entity_poly.pdbx_strand_id
1 'polypeptide(L)'
;MISGIEMNHQMSNTKNLKNEQMIATRDLNEAGMLVTSRRQFIGRAGGAMLMMLAGGKAFAQGRKQGGGEFVFLEAEQFADHGGWELDQQSMDQMGSPYLLAHGLGIPVKDAVTDVRFPSAGTYRVWVRTRDWVAPWNAPGAPGKFQVMVDGSPLEETFGTKSATWHWHDGGTVKVGEKATIGLHDLTGFEGRCEAILFCKDTDFQPTDDVAALKVFRRKLLGLPDQPADGGSFDLVVLGGGLAGTSAALSAARQGLKVALVQDRPVLGGNGSSEVRVWPEGKTQLEPFPHVGDIVEEMLPPIDKATAKNKWYSTMNGTTSSNFDDQRKLDVVGSEPRITLLTNHRAMETQTEGKRITAVVIESTLTAEQQILRAKFFADCTGDAKIGFQAGADYEYEFSADNPLMGSSNLFSVLDAAKENEVLKCECKDKSSLMSQYEKGEFEQPFPRCPWALDLSDKPFPGRKGKQARDTAKDLEKFANMWFWESGFDKDQVNDIEQIRDHNFRAMYGAWDALKNVDGLYKNFRLGWVAFIAGKRESRRLMGDVVLDAEHFVSGKEWPDQVFPCTWSIDLHTPKKEFQKGFEGKEFISHANHGKYSGLYWAPYRCLYSRNIDNLFMAGRNISVTKTGIGPIRVMRTCGMMGEIVGKAAAICVKENTSPRGVYQDHFPKMKELMKQPGTTRVG
;
A
#
# COMPACT_ATOMS: atom_id res chain seq x y z
N MET A 1 -58.22 16.49 23.66
CA MET A 1 -57.22 16.57 22.58
C MET A 1 -55.83 16.46 23.20
N ILE A 2 -55.48 15.27 23.69
CA ILE A 2 -54.13 14.91 24.12
C ILE A 2 -54.04 13.39 23.91
N SER A 3 -53.61 12.95 22.72
CA SER A 3 -53.22 11.52 22.48
C SER A 3 -52.59 11.29 21.09
N GLY A 4 -51.72 12.21 20.66
CA GLY A 4 -51.14 12.07 19.29
C GLY A 4 -49.61 12.25 19.20
N ILE A 5 -48.91 12.47 20.32
CA ILE A 5 -47.46 12.82 20.28
C ILE A 5 -46.55 11.72 20.80
N GLU A 6 -47.05 10.73 21.55
CA GLU A 6 -46.19 9.68 22.13
C GLU A 6 -45.85 8.47 21.17
N MET A 7 -46.60 8.27 20.08
CA MET A 7 -46.34 7.15 19.16
C MET A 7 -45.24 7.41 18.11
N ASN A 8 -44.88 8.68 17.85
CA ASN A 8 -43.80 8.98 16.88
C ASN A 8 -42.39 8.97 17.49
N HIS A 9 -42.25 8.98 18.81
CA HIS A 9 -40.92 8.89 19.44
C HIS A 9 -40.41 7.46 19.62
N GLN A 10 -41.30 6.46 19.71
CA GLN A 10 -40.89 5.05 19.82
C GLN A 10 -40.50 4.42 18.47
N MET A 11 -41.04 4.89 17.34
CA MET A 11 -40.61 4.39 16.01
C MET A 11 -39.27 4.97 15.52
N SER A 12 -38.88 6.13 16.00
CA SER A 12 -37.58 6.74 15.69
C SER A 12 -36.43 6.02 16.40
N ASN A 13 -36.63 5.60 17.65
CA ASN A 13 -35.61 4.90 18.43
C ASN A 13 -35.35 3.47 17.99
N THR A 14 -36.37 2.77 17.45
CA THR A 14 -36.20 1.39 16.95
C THR A 14 -35.51 1.32 15.60
N LYS A 15 -35.57 2.36 14.77
CA LYS A 15 -34.80 2.42 13.52
C LYS A 15 -33.31 2.75 13.75
N ASN A 16 -33.00 3.60 14.72
CA ASN A 16 -31.61 3.91 15.09
C ASN A 16 -30.91 2.71 15.76
N LEU A 17 -31.61 1.98 16.63
CA LEU A 17 -31.06 0.77 17.26
C LEU A 17 -30.78 -0.37 16.27
N LYS A 18 -31.59 -0.51 15.21
CA LYS A 18 -31.35 -1.52 14.15
C LYS A 18 -30.18 -1.13 13.22
N ASN A 19 -29.94 0.17 12.99
CA ASN A 19 -28.81 0.62 12.21
C ASN A 19 -27.48 0.54 12.99
N GLU A 20 -27.49 0.81 14.29
CA GLU A 20 -26.31 0.63 15.14
C GLU A 20 -25.95 -0.84 15.34
N GLN A 21 -26.94 -1.75 15.44
CA GLN A 21 -26.69 -3.19 15.48
C GLN A 21 -26.18 -3.77 14.15
N MET A 22 -26.57 -3.20 12.99
CA MET A 22 -26.07 -3.63 11.68
C MET A 22 -24.63 -3.18 11.42
N ILE A 23 -24.22 -2.05 12.01
CA ILE A 23 -22.83 -1.53 11.89
C ILE A 23 -21.91 -2.29 12.85
N ALA A 24 -22.33 -2.57 14.08
CA ALA A 24 -21.55 -3.32 15.06
C ALA A 24 -21.31 -4.78 14.66
N THR A 25 -22.28 -5.44 13.99
CA THR A 25 -22.10 -6.80 13.48
C THR A 25 -21.22 -6.91 12.24
N ARG A 26 -20.99 -5.82 11.49
CA ARG A 26 -20.02 -5.81 10.38
C ARG A 26 -18.57 -5.75 10.85
N ASP A 27 -18.25 -4.91 11.84
CA ASP A 27 -16.87 -4.75 12.34
C ASP A 27 -16.35 -6.01 13.08
N LEU A 28 -17.24 -6.79 13.70
CA LEU A 28 -16.87 -8.05 14.37
C LEU A 28 -16.58 -9.21 13.41
N ASN A 29 -17.13 -9.17 12.20
CA ASN A 29 -16.84 -10.18 11.18
C ASN A 29 -15.52 -9.91 10.42
N GLU A 30 -14.97 -8.69 10.42
CA GLU A 30 -13.77 -8.40 9.64
C GLU A 30 -12.51 -9.09 10.18
N ALA A 31 -12.35 -9.26 11.50
CA ALA A 31 -11.24 -10.04 12.05
C ALA A 31 -11.36 -11.56 11.76
N GLY A 32 -12.58 -12.06 11.51
CA GLY A 32 -12.85 -13.44 11.11
C GLY A 32 -13.14 -13.64 9.61
N MET A 33 -13.52 -12.58 8.87
CA MET A 33 -13.95 -12.64 7.47
C MET A 33 -12.84 -12.41 6.43
N LEU A 34 -11.64 -12.00 6.82
CA LEU A 34 -10.46 -11.95 5.90
C LEU A 34 -10.16 -13.33 5.30
N VAL A 35 -10.64 -14.41 5.89
CA VAL A 35 -10.45 -15.79 5.40
C VAL A 35 -11.57 -16.27 4.48
N THR A 36 -12.81 -15.77 4.60
CA THR A 36 -13.96 -16.27 3.84
C THR A 36 -14.34 -15.45 2.60
N SER A 37 -13.96 -14.18 2.49
CA SER A 37 -14.34 -13.32 1.37
C SER A 37 -13.59 -13.60 0.07
N ARG A 38 -12.38 -14.19 0.12
CA ARG A 38 -11.61 -14.54 -1.09
C ARG A 38 -12.30 -15.57 -2.00
N ARG A 39 -13.15 -16.46 -1.47
CA ARG A 39 -13.87 -17.46 -2.29
C ARG A 39 -15.09 -16.90 -3.02
N GLN A 40 -15.71 -15.83 -2.54
CA GLN A 40 -16.87 -15.22 -3.20
C GLN A 40 -16.49 -14.14 -4.23
N PHE A 41 -15.26 -13.59 -4.15
CA PHE A 41 -14.77 -12.55 -5.05
C PHE A 41 -14.49 -13.04 -6.48
N ILE A 42 -14.15 -14.32 -6.64
CA ILE A 42 -13.85 -14.93 -7.95
C ILE A 42 -15.10 -15.18 -8.81
N GLY A 43 -16.29 -15.06 -8.26
CA GLY A 43 -17.55 -15.48 -8.91
C GLY A 43 -18.26 -14.40 -9.76
N ARG A 44 -17.84 -13.12 -9.78
CA ARG A 44 -18.60 -12.05 -10.46
C ARG A 44 -17.81 -11.07 -11.32
N ALA A 45 -16.50 -11.17 -11.41
CA ALA A 45 -15.71 -10.32 -12.30
C ALA A 45 -15.53 -11.01 -13.65
N GLY A 46 -16.31 -10.57 -14.63
CA GLY A 46 -16.09 -10.59 -16.05
C GLY A 46 -15.78 -11.90 -16.75
N GLY A 47 -16.68 -12.31 -17.61
CA GLY A 47 -16.54 -13.45 -18.51
C GLY A 47 -15.47 -13.28 -19.59
N ALA A 48 -14.20 -13.44 -19.22
CA ALA A 48 -13.12 -13.67 -20.17
C ALA A 48 -11.93 -14.46 -19.56
N MET A 49 -12.00 -14.90 -18.30
CA MET A 49 -10.93 -15.74 -17.69
C MET A 49 -11.51 -16.88 -16.85
N LEU A 50 -12.59 -17.49 -17.38
CA LEU A 50 -13.20 -18.69 -16.78
C LEU A 50 -12.79 -19.93 -17.58
N MET A 51 -11.50 -20.26 -17.56
CA MET A 51 -11.01 -21.59 -17.83
C MET A 51 -9.80 -21.85 -16.95
N MET A 52 -10.05 -22.48 -15.81
CA MET A 52 -9.25 -23.30 -14.93
C MET A 52 -9.52 -23.02 -13.45
N LEU A 53 -10.74 -23.33 -13.04
CA LEU A 53 -11.04 -23.63 -11.63
C LEU A 53 -12.10 -24.73 -11.59
N ALA A 54 -11.81 -25.86 -12.25
CA ALA A 54 -12.42 -27.13 -11.87
C ALA A 54 -11.69 -27.61 -10.63
N GLY A 55 -12.39 -27.75 -9.53
CA GLY A 55 -11.98 -28.07 -8.17
C GLY A 55 -10.91 -29.17 -7.98
N GLY A 56 -9.68 -28.88 -8.32
CA GLY A 56 -8.49 -29.63 -7.94
C GLY A 56 -7.59 -28.71 -7.11
N LYS A 57 -7.18 -29.16 -5.90
CA LYS A 57 -6.12 -28.51 -5.17
C LYS A 57 -4.93 -28.32 -6.11
N ALA A 58 -4.53 -27.06 -6.39
CA ALA A 58 -3.31 -26.80 -7.12
C ALA A 58 -2.13 -27.23 -6.25
N PHE A 59 -1.36 -28.19 -6.70
CA PHE A 59 -0.11 -28.60 -6.06
C PHE A 59 1.03 -27.85 -6.76
N ALA A 60 1.92 -27.22 -6.01
CA ALA A 60 3.19 -26.81 -6.55
C ALA A 60 3.94 -28.07 -7.05
N GLN A 61 4.45 -28.03 -8.29
CA GLN A 61 5.08 -29.18 -8.90
C GLN A 61 6.59 -29.02 -8.98
N GLY A 62 7.31 -29.98 -8.42
CA GLY A 62 8.76 -30.09 -8.60
C GLY A 62 9.13 -30.46 -10.04
N ARG A 63 10.29 -30.02 -10.49
CA ARG A 63 10.82 -30.21 -11.86
C ARG A 63 12.19 -30.86 -11.87
N LYS A 64 12.48 -31.59 -12.94
CA LYS A 64 13.83 -32.11 -13.24
C LYS A 64 14.48 -31.14 -14.21
N GLN A 65 15.64 -30.60 -13.85
CA GLN A 65 16.41 -29.72 -14.73
C GLN A 65 17.91 -29.98 -14.62
N GLY A 66 18.58 -30.07 -15.76
CA GLY A 66 20.05 -30.16 -15.83
C GLY A 66 20.68 -31.31 -15.03
N GLY A 67 19.96 -32.43 -14.82
CA GLY A 67 20.40 -33.56 -14.01
C GLY A 67 19.98 -33.46 -12.52
N GLY A 68 19.44 -32.32 -12.02
CA GLY A 68 18.95 -32.16 -10.66
C GLY A 68 17.42 -32.22 -10.54
N GLU A 69 16.92 -32.71 -9.40
CA GLU A 69 15.51 -32.66 -9.04
C GLU A 69 15.32 -31.46 -8.06
N PHE A 70 14.50 -30.48 -8.48
CA PHE A 70 14.23 -29.28 -7.73
C PHE A 70 12.74 -29.13 -7.44
N VAL A 71 12.41 -28.59 -6.26
CA VAL A 71 11.11 -28.01 -5.95
C VAL A 71 11.33 -26.58 -5.50
N PHE A 72 10.82 -25.63 -6.26
CA PHE A 72 10.93 -24.21 -5.98
C PHE A 72 9.56 -23.66 -5.63
N LEU A 73 9.45 -23.09 -4.44
CA LEU A 73 8.22 -22.52 -3.90
C LEU A 73 8.44 -21.04 -3.68
N GLU A 74 7.74 -20.20 -4.42
CA GLU A 74 7.62 -18.80 -4.08
C GLU A 74 6.59 -18.62 -2.97
N ALA A 75 6.90 -17.83 -1.96
CA ALA A 75 6.06 -17.69 -0.78
C ALA A 75 4.68 -17.10 -1.12
N GLU A 76 4.60 -16.17 -2.09
CA GLU A 76 3.34 -15.60 -2.57
C GLU A 76 2.42 -16.63 -3.25
N GLN A 77 2.95 -17.79 -3.65
CA GLN A 77 2.18 -18.85 -4.30
C GLN A 77 1.66 -19.91 -3.32
N PHE A 78 1.85 -19.74 -2.03
CA PHE A 78 1.26 -20.61 -1.02
C PHE A 78 -0.27 -20.62 -1.12
N ALA A 79 -0.88 -21.80 -1.00
CA ALA A 79 -2.32 -21.98 -1.17
C ALA A 79 -3.16 -21.28 -0.07
N ASP A 80 -2.63 -21.21 1.14
CA ASP A 80 -3.17 -20.45 2.27
C ASP A 80 -2.02 -19.67 2.91
N HIS A 81 -2.09 -18.34 2.89
CA HIS A 81 -1.10 -17.48 3.53
C HIS A 81 -1.25 -17.41 5.06
N GLY A 82 -2.30 -18.04 5.63
CA GLY A 82 -2.56 -17.98 7.07
C GLY A 82 -2.76 -16.54 7.55
N GLY A 83 -1.85 -16.09 8.43
CA GLY A 83 -1.81 -14.71 8.91
C GLY A 83 -0.64 -13.89 8.35
N TRP A 84 0.09 -14.41 7.36
CA TRP A 84 1.19 -13.71 6.71
C TRP A 84 0.68 -12.74 5.64
N GLU A 85 1.24 -11.54 5.62
CA GLU A 85 0.91 -10.50 4.63
C GLU A 85 1.82 -10.61 3.41
N LEU A 86 1.26 -10.32 2.22
CA LEU A 86 2.02 -10.29 0.98
C LEU A 86 2.64 -8.91 0.76
N ASP A 87 3.96 -8.81 0.80
CA ASP A 87 4.69 -7.57 0.56
C ASP A 87 5.38 -7.57 -0.81
N GLN A 88 4.94 -6.69 -1.69
CA GLN A 88 5.46 -6.50 -3.05
C GLN A 88 6.23 -5.18 -3.23
N GLN A 89 6.40 -4.37 -2.16
CA GLN A 89 7.01 -3.04 -2.28
C GLN A 89 8.44 -3.07 -2.82
N SER A 90 9.19 -4.12 -2.49
CA SER A 90 10.62 -4.27 -2.80
C SER A 90 10.91 -5.19 -3.98
N MET A 91 9.91 -5.52 -4.82
CA MET A 91 10.09 -6.43 -5.98
C MET A 91 11.19 -5.98 -6.94
N ASP A 92 11.41 -4.67 -7.11
CA ASP A 92 12.43 -4.16 -8.03
C ASP A 92 13.85 -4.51 -7.55
N GLN A 93 14.05 -4.65 -6.24
CA GLN A 93 15.32 -5.03 -5.60
C GLN A 93 15.41 -6.53 -5.34
N MET A 94 14.27 -7.16 -5.05
CA MET A 94 14.18 -8.57 -4.67
C MET A 94 14.02 -9.52 -5.84
N GLY A 95 13.24 -9.12 -6.84
CA GLY A 95 12.80 -9.94 -7.97
C GLY A 95 11.43 -10.57 -7.80
N SER A 96 10.87 -10.63 -6.60
CA SER A 96 9.51 -11.12 -6.27
C SER A 96 8.97 -10.46 -5.02
N PRO A 97 7.67 -10.63 -4.72
CA PRO A 97 7.11 -10.41 -3.40
C PRO A 97 7.67 -11.40 -2.37
N TYR A 98 7.31 -11.18 -1.11
CA TYR A 98 7.57 -12.12 -0.02
C TYR A 98 6.42 -12.14 0.98
N LEU A 99 6.32 -13.19 1.77
CA LEU A 99 5.41 -13.25 2.90
C LEU A 99 6.05 -12.66 4.16
N LEU A 100 5.29 -11.83 4.87
CA LEU A 100 5.68 -11.09 6.06
C LEU A 100 4.80 -11.51 7.26
N ALA A 101 5.40 -12.03 8.32
CA ALA A 101 4.71 -12.36 9.58
C ALA A 101 4.47 -11.08 10.40
N HIS A 102 3.43 -10.30 10.05
CA HIS A 102 3.11 -9.00 10.62
C HIS A 102 2.13 -9.11 11.80
N GLY A 103 2.55 -9.80 12.86
CA GLY A 103 1.71 -10.16 14.01
C GLY A 103 1.74 -9.19 15.18
N LEU A 104 2.50 -8.09 15.09
CA LEU A 104 2.58 -7.04 16.13
C LEU A 104 2.99 -7.57 17.52
N GLY A 105 3.88 -8.57 17.52
CA GLY A 105 4.36 -9.24 18.72
C GLY A 105 3.55 -10.47 19.15
N ILE A 106 2.61 -10.90 18.32
CA ILE A 106 1.84 -12.14 18.48
C ILE A 106 2.08 -13.01 17.25
N PRO A 107 2.54 -14.26 17.37
CA PRO A 107 2.73 -15.15 16.24
C PRO A 107 1.48 -15.27 15.38
N VAL A 108 1.65 -15.16 14.06
CA VAL A 108 0.55 -15.27 13.10
C VAL A 108 0.24 -16.73 12.77
N LYS A 109 -0.94 -16.98 12.22
CA LYS A 109 -1.34 -18.31 11.74
C LYS A 109 -0.41 -18.75 10.60
N ASP A 110 -0.04 -20.04 10.58
CA ASP A 110 0.82 -20.64 9.59
C ASP A 110 0.33 -20.44 8.15
N ALA A 111 1.27 -20.08 7.27
CA ALA A 111 1.04 -20.21 5.84
C ALA A 111 1.34 -21.64 5.40
N VAL A 112 0.49 -22.22 4.54
CA VAL A 112 0.61 -23.64 4.13
C VAL A 112 0.35 -23.85 2.64
N THR A 113 1.06 -24.83 2.06
CA THR A 113 0.81 -25.28 0.70
C THR A 113 1.13 -26.76 0.54
N ASP A 114 0.38 -27.47 -0.31
CA ASP A 114 0.66 -28.85 -0.68
C ASP A 114 1.60 -28.91 -1.88
N VAL A 115 2.60 -29.77 -1.84
CA VAL A 115 3.68 -29.87 -2.82
C VAL A 115 3.85 -31.27 -3.37
N ARG A 116 4.11 -31.40 -4.67
CA ARG A 116 4.53 -32.66 -5.30
C ARG A 116 6.01 -32.63 -5.61
N PHE A 117 6.73 -33.61 -5.09
CA PHE A 117 8.13 -33.83 -5.35
C PHE A 117 8.32 -34.75 -6.59
N PRO A 118 9.38 -34.55 -7.41
CA PRO A 118 9.66 -35.40 -8.57
C PRO A 118 9.88 -36.86 -8.20
N SER A 119 10.41 -37.13 -7.02
CA SER A 119 10.58 -38.47 -6.43
C SER A 119 10.68 -38.35 -4.90
N ALA A 120 10.35 -39.42 -4.21
CA ALA A 120 10.64 -39.50 -2.76
C ALA A 120 12.15 -39.56 -2.50
N GLY A 121 12.59 -39.04 -1.34
CA GLY A 121 13.99 -39.09 -0.96
C GLY A 121 14.42 -37.98 -0.03
N THR A 122 15.74 -37.79 0.10
CA THR A 122 16.34 -36.73 0.89
C THR A 122 16.63 -35.52 0.01
N TYR A 123 16.20 -34.35 0.45
CA TYR A 123 16.41 -33.06 -0.19
C TYR A 123 17.10 -32.10 0.76
N ARG A 124 18.05 -31.31 0.27
CA ARG A 124 18.55 -30.12 0.98
C ARG A 124 17.58 -28.99 0.80
N VAL A 125 17.36 -28.23 1.88
CA VAL A 125 16.39 -27.12 1.93
C VAL A 125 17.14 -25.81 2.01
N TRP A 126 16.78 -24.86 1.17
CA TRP A 126 17.25 -23.50 1.20
C TRP A 126 16.06 -22.56 1.35
N VAL A 127 16.17 -21.59 2.26
CA VAL A 127 15.12 -20.59 2.50
C VAL A 127 15.67 -19.21 2.24
N ARG A 128 15.05 -18.45 1.35
CA ARG A 128 15.48 -17.09 1.08
C ARG A 128 14.81 -16.13 2.06
N THR A 129 15.63 -15.54 2.92
CA THR A 129 15.22 -14.73 4.06
C THR A 129 16.31 -13.76 4.50
N ARG A 130 16.07 -12.97 5.53
CA ARG A 130 17.05 -12.07 6.17
C ARG A 130 16.69 -11.79 7.63
N ASP A 131 17.67 -11.40 8.44
CA ASP A 131 17.41 -10.71 9.70
C ASP A 131 17.18 -9.22 9.43
N TRP A 132 15.92 -8.80 9.54
CA TRP A 132 15.52 -7.45 9.14
C TRP A 132 16.07 -6.34 10.05
N VAL A 133 16.55 -6.65 11.28
CA VAL A 133 17.17 -5.66 12.18
C VAL A 133 18.69 -5.64 12.10
N ALA A 134 19.30 -6.61 11.43
CA ALA A 134 20.76 -6.70 11.26
C ALA A 134 21.40 -5.48 10.58
N PRO A 135 20.75 -4.72 9.66
CA PRO A 135 21.33 -3.48 9.12
C PRO A 135 21.71 -2.44 10.19
N TRP A 136 21.15 -2.53 11.38
CA TRP A 136 21.45 -1.65 12.52
C TRP A 136 22.31 -2.32 13.60
N ASN A 137 22.83 -3.55 13.38
CA ASN A 137 23.51 -4.37 14.38
C ASN A 137 22.69 -4.52 15.67
N ALA A 138 21.36 -4.55 15.53
CA ALA A 138 20.45 -4.68 16.65
C ALA A 138 20.38 -6.15 17.14
N PRO A 139 20.28 -6.40 18.45
CA PRO A 139 20.29 -7.76 19.00
C PRO A 139 18.96 -8.48 18.79
N GLY A 140 18.98 -9.80 18.86
CA GLY A 140 17.79 -10.63 19.09
C GLY A 140 17.11 -11.21 17.86
N ALA A 141 17.41 -10.72 16.63
CA ALA A 141 16.80 -11.24 15.40
C ALA A 141 15.29 -11.54 15.58
N PRO A 142 14.42 -10.50 15.66
CA PRO A 142 13.03 -10.70 16.09
C PRO A 142 12.16 -11.45 15.07
N GLY A 143 12.50 -11.44 13.78
CA GLY A 143 11.73 -12.05 12.70
C GLY A 143 11.92 -13.57 12.55
N LYS A 144 11.89 -14.31 13.66
CA LYS A 144 12.14 -15.76 13.69
C LYS A 144 10.96 -16.56 13.21
N PHE A 145 11.22 -17.53 12.35
CA PHE A 145 10.22 -18.50 11.91
C PHE A 145 10.84 -19.86 11.59
N GLN A 146 10.02 -20.88 11.45
CA GLN A 146 10.42 -22.24 11.04
C GLN A 146 9.69 -22.64 9.74
N VAL A 147 10.35 -23.49 8.95
CA VAL A 147 9.74 -24.21 7.85
C VAL A 147 9.24 -25.55 8.39
N MET A 148 7.97 -25.83 8.13
CA MET A 148 7.29 -27.07 8.50
C MET A 148 7.21 -28.01 7.31
N VAL A 149 7.50 -29.29 7.52
CA VAL A 149 7.34 -30.34 6.52
C VAL A 149 6.45 -31.43 7.14
N ASP A 150 5.27 -31.66 6.58
CA ASP A 150 4.25 -32.59 7.11
C ASP A 150 3.96 -32.38 8.61
N GLY A 151 3.88 -31.09 9.02
CA GLY A 151 3.59 -30.69 10.39
C GLY A 151 4.79 -30.76 11.34
N SER A 152 5.98 -31.15 10.88
CA SER A 152 7.20 -31.17 11.69
C SER A 152 8.15 -30.04 11.31
N PRO A 153 8.71 -29.27 12.28
CA PRO A 153 9.62 -28.21 11.97
C PRO A 153 10.99 -28.75 11.50
N LEU A 154 11.66 -28.03 10.60
CA LEU A 154 13.08 -28.21 10.38
C LEU A 154 13.85 -27.81 11.66
N GLU A 155 15.05 -28.34 11.84
CA GLU A 155 15.91 -28.01 13.01
C GLU A 155 16.35 -26.53 12.99
N GLU A 156 16.54 -25.95 11.80
CA GLU A 156 17.02 -24.58 11.64
C GLU A 156 15.92 -23.56 11.85
N THR A 157 16.28 -22.43 12.47
CA THR A 157 15.41 -21.25 12.65
C THR A 157 15.83 -20.17 11.70
N PHE A 158 14.89 -19.71 10.88
CA PHE A 158 15.10 -18.71 9.83
C PHE A 158 14.83 -17.29 10.31
N GLY A 159 15.23 -16.28 9.50
CA GLY A 159 15.10 -14.86 9.85
C GLY A 159 16.12 -14.38 10.88
N THR A 160 17.20 -15.12 11.08
CA THR A 160 18.18 -14.91 12.17
C THR A 160 19.56 -14.47 11.69
N LYS A 161 19.82 -14.48 10.40
CA LYS A 161 21.14 -14.23 9.81
C LYS A 161 21.05 -13.18 8.71
N SER A 162 22.16 -12.49 8.46
CA SER A 162 22.42 -11.54 7.37
C SER A 162 21.52 -10.28 7.35
N ALA A 163 22.15 -9.16 7.09
CA ALA A 163 21.49 -7.88 6.85
C ALA A 163 20.87 -7.77 5.44
N THR A 164 21.27 -8.64 4.53
CA THR A 164 20.76 -8.71 3.15
C THR A 164 19.98 -9.98 2.93
N TRP A 165 19.11 -9.98 1.94
CA TRP A 165 18.43 -11.18 1.46
C TRP A 165 19.45 -12.22 0.99
N HIS A 166 19.32 -13.45 1.48
CA HIS A 166 20.25 -14.55 1.18
C HIS A 166 19.55 -15.90 1.29
N TRP A 167 20.15 -16.90 0.69
CA TRP A 167 19.74 -18.27 0.87
C TRP A 167 20.33 -18.85 2.16
N HIS A 168 19.44 -19.12 3.11
CA HIS A 168 19.78 -19.71 4.41
C HIS A 168 19.62 -21.22 4.31
N ASP A 169 20.68 -21.98 4.60
CA ASP A 169 20.67 -23.44 4.59
C ASP A 169 19.82 -24.00 5.74
N GLY A 170 18.78 -24.72 5.41
CA GLY A 170 17.85 -25.40 6.32
C GLY A 170 18.19 -26.86 6.59
N GLY A 171 19.39 -27.34 6.13
CA GLY A 171 19.79 -28.72 6.26
C GLY A 171 19.07 -29.65 5.28
N THR A 172 18.91 -30.92 5.66
CA THR A 172 18.28 -31.94 4.81
C THR A 172 17.02 -32.50 5.47
N VAL A 173 16.04 -32.82 4.61
CA VAL A 173 14.78 -33.45 5.03
C VAL A 173 14.42 -34.61 4.13
N LYS A 174 13.83 -35.65 4.68
CA LYS A 174 13.31 -36.80 3.92
C LYS A 174 11.81 -36.57 3.64
N VAL A 175 11.43 -36.60 2.38
CA VAL A 175 10.04 -36.39 1.94
C VAL A 175 9.55 -37.54 1.06
N GLY A 176 8.23 -37.72 1.04
CA GLY A 176 7.53 -38.56 0.08
C GLY A 176 7.38 -37.90 -1.29
N GLU A 177 6.60 -38.48 -2.20
CA GLU A 177 6.22 -37.83 -3.47
C GLU A 177 5.24 -36.65 -3.25
N LYS A 178 4.72 -36.49 -2.06
CA LYS A 178 3.86 -35.38 -1.64
C LYS A 178 4.20 -35.00 -0.22
N ALA A 179 4.20 -33.70 0.06
CA ALA A 179 4.33 -33.17 1.42
C ALA A 179 3.53 -31.86 1.54
N THR A 180 3.13 -31.53 2.75
CA THR A 180 2.60 -30.20 3.10
C THR A 180 3.73 -29.37 3.66
N ILE A 181 3.98 -28.21 3.05
CA ILE A 181 5.02 -27.27 3.48
C ILE A 181 4.33 -26.09 4.16
N GLY A 182 4.86 -25.65 5.31
CA GLY A 182 4.35 -24.53 6.08
C GLY A 182 5.42 -23.54 6.49
N LEU A 183 5.00 -22.31 6.74
CA LEU A 183 5.78 -21.28 7.43
C LEU A 183 5.15 -21.04 8.79
N HIS A 184 5.90 -21.30 9.86
CA HIS A 184 5.47 -21.17 11.25
C HIS A 184 6.17 -19.98 11.90
N ASP A 185 5.43 -18.93 12.21
CA ASP A 185 5.94 -17.73 12.87
C ASP A 185 6.14 -17.97 14.37
N LEU A 186 7.30 -17.55 14.89
CA LEU A 186 7.65 -17.74 16.29
C LEU A 186 7.45 -16.49 17.16
N THR A 187 7.24 -15.32 16.54
CA THR A 187 7.37 -14.06 17.29
C THR A 187 6.32 -13.02 17.00
N GLY A 188 5.75 -13.01 15.80
CA GLY A 188 4.90 -11.91 15.32
C GLY A 188 5.64 -10.63 14.96
N PHE A 189 6.97 -10.68 14.83
CA PHE A 189 7.82 -9.52 14.56
C PHE A 189 8.51 -9.63 13.20
N GLU A 190 7.75 -9.54 12.12
CA GLU A 190 8.23 -9.29 10.76
C GLU A 190 9.12 -10.42 10.17
N GLY A 191 8.91 -11.67 10.56
CA GLY A 191 9.53 -12.83 9.89
C GLY A 191 9.24 -12.77 8.38
N ARG A 192 10.25 -13.05 7.52
CA ARG A 192 10.16 -12.86 6.07
C ARG A 192 10.64 -14.07 5.32
N CYS A 193 9.80 -14.59 4.44
CA CYS A 193 10.15 -15.66 3.51
C CYS A 193 9.82 -15.24 2.08
N GLU A 194 10.81 -15.23 1.20
CA GLU A 194 10.62 -14.97 -0.22
C GLU A 194 10.41 -16.27 -0.99
N ALA A 195 11.27 -17.25 -0.76
CA ALA A 195 11.18 -18.54 -1.44
C ALA A 195 11.76 -19.68 -0.62
N ILE A 196 11.32 -20.91 -0.92
CA ILE A 196 11.91 -22.16 -0.42
C ILE A 196 12.33 -23.00 -1.61
N LEU A 197 13.58 -23.48 -1.61
CA LEU A 197 14.12 -24.38 -2.61
C LEU A 197 14.48 -25.71 -1.97
N PHE A 198 13.91 -26.80 -2.47
CA PHE A 198 14.31 -28.16 -2.17
C PHE A 198 15.15 -28.69 -3.32
N CYS A 199 16.36 -29.19 -3.05
CA CYS A 199 17.26 -29.74 -4.05
C CYS A 199 17.72 -31.14 -3.64
N LYS A 200 17.62 -32.12 -4.57
CA LYS A 200 18.07 -33.49 -4.30
C LYS A 200 19.59 -33.62 -4.37
N ASP A 201 20.24 -32.75 -5.14
CA ASP A 201 21.70 -32.59 -5.11
C ASP A 201 22.05 -31.79 -3.84
N THR A 202 22.58 -32.47 -2.83
CA THR A 202 22.92 -31.89 -1.54
C THR A 202 24.10 -30.93 -1.57
N ASP A 203 24.90 -30.94 -2.64
CA ASP A 203 26.06 -30.06 -2.83
C ASP A 203 25.69 -28.76 -3.58
N PHE A 204 24.47 -28.71 -4.15
CA PHE A 204 23.97 -27.51 -4.84
C PHE A 204 23.82 -26.33 -3.87
N GLN A 205 24.31 -25.16 -4.31
CA GLN A 205 24.12 -23.89 -3.60
C GLN A 205 23.43 -22.87 -4.54
N PRO A 206 22.28 -22.31 -4.17
CA PRO A 206 21.62 -21.27 -4.95
C PRO A 206 22.39 -19.95 -4.90
N THR A 207 22.25 -19.15 -5.95
CA THR A 207 22.89 -17.83 -6.04
C THR A 207 22.07 -16.74 -5.35
N ASP A 208 22.74 -15.79 -4.72
CA ASP A 208 22.13 -14.55 -4.17
C ASP A 208 22.17 -13.38 -5.19
N ASP A 209 22.88 -13.53 -6.32
CA ASP A 209 22.86 -12.53 -7.39
C ASP A 209 21.46 -12.40 -7.99
N VAL A 210 20.88 -11.19 -7.90
CA VAL A 210 19.48 -10.94 -8.27
C VAL A 210 19.20 -11.23 -9.75
N ALA A 211 20.14 -10.91 -10.64
CA ALA A 211 19.95 -11.13 -12.08
C ALA A 211 19.99 -12.62 -12.43
N ALA A 212 20.97 -13.35 -11.89
CA ALA A 212 21.09 -14.79 -12.07
C ALA A 212 19.91 -15.53 -11.42
N LEU A 213 19.48 -15.08 -10.24
CA LEU A 213 18.31 -15.61 -9.53
C LEU A 213 17.03 -15.44 -10.36
N LYS A 214 16.83 -14.28 -10.99
CA LYS A 214 15.66 -14.02 -11.85
C LYS A 214 15.58 -15.04 -13.00
N VAL A 215 16.70 -15.32 -13.65
CA VAL A 215 16.77 -16.34 -14.73
C VAL A 215 16.48 -17.73 -14.17
N PHE A 216 17.09 -18.09 -13.04
CA PHE A 216 16.91 -19.37 -12.38
C PHE A 216 15.46 -19.61 -11.96
N ARG A 217 14.82 -18.61 -11.32
CA ARG A 217 13.41 -18.65 -10.93
C ARG A 217 12.48 -18.89 -12.10
N ARG A 218 12.58 -18.07 -13.15
CA ARG A 218 11.74 -18.21 -14.35
C ARG A 218 11.82 -19.62 -14.92
N LYS A 219 13.04 -20.18 -14.96
CA LYS A 219 13.27 -21.53 -15.42
C LYS A 219 12.63 -22.59 -14.52
N LEU A 220 12.77 -22.49 -13.20
CA LEU A 220 12.17 -23.43 -12.25
C LEU A 220 10.65 -23.35 -12.19
N LEU A 221 10.09 -22.17 -12.30
CA LEU A 221 8.64 -21.94 -12.39
C LEU A 221 8.07 -22.35 -13.77
N GLY A 222 8.95 -22.54 -14.76
CA GLY A 222 8.56 -22.87 -16.14
C GLY A 222 7.80 -21.74 -16.83
N LEU A 223 8.15 -20.52 -16.47
CA LEU A 223 7.59 -19.34 -17.11
C LEU A 223 8.11 -19.18 -18.54
N PRO A 224 7.30 -18.67 -19.47
CA PRO A 224 7.73 -18.38 -20.82
C PRO A 224 8.91 -17.40 -20.86
N ASP A 225 9.83 -17.56 -21.82
CA ASP A 225 10.95 -16.62 -22.00
C ASP A 225 10.49 -15.22 -22.44
N GLN A 226 9.34 -15.14 -23.12
CA GLN A 226 8.76 -13.90 -23.60
C GLN A 226 7.44 -13.61 -22.89
N PRO A 227 7.13 -12.32 -22.58
CA PRO A 227 5.84 -11.91 -22.05
C PRO A 227 4.70 -12.28 -23.01
N ALA A 228 3.58 -12.72 -22.46
CA ALA A 228 2.35 -12.93 -23.23
C ALA A 228 1.79 -11.61 -23.78
N ASP A 229 1.03 -11.68 -24.87
CA ASP A 229 0.34 -10.49 -25.40
C ASP A 229 -0.84 -10.12 -24.46
N GLY A 230 -0.71 -9.00 -23.75
CA GLY A 230 -1.73 -8.44 -22.87
C GLY A 230 -2.72 -7.49 -23.59
N GLY A 231 -2.53 -7.29 -24.91
CA GLY A 231 -3.44 -6.52 -25.77
C GLY A 231 -2.99 -5.09 -26.03
N SER A 232 -3.85 -4.40 -26.81
CA SER A 232 -3.65 -3.01 -27.23
C SER A 232 -4.79 -2.12 -26.75
N PHE A 233 -4.45 -0.92 -26.30
CA PHE A 233 -5.32 0.05 -25.66
C PHE A 233 -5.17 1.45 -26.29
N ASP A 234 -6.10 2.35 -26.00
CA ASP A 234 -5.91 3.76 -26.29
C ASP A 234 -5.04 4.42 -25.20
N LEU A 235 -5.26 4.03 -23.95
CA LEU A 235 -4.51 4.50 -22.78
C LEU A 235 -4.17 3.33 -21.85
N VAL A 236 -2.90 3.23 -21.44
CA VAL A 236 -2.47 2.37 -20.34
C VAL A 236 -2.12 3.26 -19.14
N VAL A 237 -2.79 3.02 -18.01
CA VAL A 237 -2.59 3.74 -16.75
C VAL A 237 -1.86 2.84 -15.78
N LEU A 238 -0.68 3.25 -15.30
CA LEU A 238 0.14 2.53 -14.34
C LEU A 238 0.02 3.19 -12.96
N GLY A 239 -0.47 2.41 -11.98
CA GLY A 239 -0.74 2.84 -10.61
C GLY A 239 -2.23 3.11 -10.35
N GLY A 240 -2.85 2.29 -9.50
CA GLY A 240 -4.28 2.36 -9.13
C GLY A 240 -4.56 3.22 -7.89
N GLY A 241 -3.71 4.21 -7.58
CA GLY A 241 -4.03 5.27 -6.60
C GLY A 241 -5.19 6.13 -7.10
N LEU A 242 -5.69 7.09 -6.28
CA LEU A 242 -6.80 7.96 -6.72
C LEU A 242 -6.51 8.66 -8.04
N ALA A 243 -5.25 9.05 -8.31
CA ALA A 243 -4.84 9.64 -9.58
C ALA A 243 -5.10 8.72 -10.77
N GLY A 244 -4.56 7.49 -10.73
CA GLY A 244 -4.69 6.56 -11.86
C GLY A 244 -6.10 6.01 -12.01
N THR A 245 -6.79 5.75 -10.92
CA THR A 245 -8.19 5.30 -10.96
C THR A 245 -9.08 6.37 -11.60
N SER A 246 -8.91 7.65 -11.23
CA SER A 246 -9.62 8.76 -11.85
C SER A 246 -9.26 8.94 -13.34
N ALA A 247 -7.98 8.75 -13.71
CA ALA A 247 -7.56 8.82 -15.10
C ALA A 247 -8.22 7.73 -15.96
N ALA A 248 -8.24 6.50 -15.44
CA ALA A 248 -8.86 5.38 -16.14
C ALA A 248 -10.37 5.56 -16.32
N LEU A 249 -11.08 5.94 -15.24
CA LEU A 249 -12.52 6.22 -15.27
C LEU A 249 -12.85 7.36 -16.24
N SER A 250 -12.14 8.48 -16.14
CA SER A 250 -12.35 9.65 -16.98
C SER A 250 -12.13 9.30 -18.46
N ALA A 251 -11.05 8.60 -18.81
CA ALA A 251 -10.74 8.19 -20.17
C ALA A 251 -11.80 7.19 -20.73
N ALA A 252 -12.17 6.19 -19.94
CA ALA A 252 -13.15 5.17 -20.33
C ALA A 252 -14.53 5.79 -20.59
N ARG A 253 -14.97 6.72 -19.74
CA ARG A 253 -16.23 7.47 -19.89
C ARG A 253 -16.24 8.36 -21.14
N GLN A 254 -15.07 8.80 -21.60
CA GLN A 254 -14.90 9.50 -22.88
C GLN A 254 -14.76 8.55 -24.08
N GLY A 255 -14.97 7.25 -23.90
CA GLY A 255 -15.05 6.24 -24.96
C GLY A 255 -13.73 5.50 -25.27
N LEU A 256 -12.65 5.73 -24.53
CA LEU A 256 -11.36 5.07 -24.75
C LEU A 256 -11.35 3.64 -24.20
N LYS A 257 -10.59 2.76 -24.86
CA LYS A 257 -10.21 1.45 -24.33
C LYS A 257 -9.01 1.61 -23.42
N VAL A 258 -9.16 1.29 -22.13
CA VAL A 258 -8.17 1.59 -21.08
C VAL A 258 -7.70 0.31 -20.39
N ALA A 259 -6.40 0.18 -20.10
CA ALA A 259 -5.89 -0.74 -19.08
C ALA A 259 -5.50 0.06 -17.83
N LEU A 260 -5.96 -0.39 -16.67
CA LEU A 260 -5.55 0.12 -15.36
C LEU A 260 -4.76 -0.96 -14.63
N VAL A 261 -3.47 -0.69 -14.38
CA VAL A 261 -2.55 -1.62 -13.73
C VAL A 261 -2.27 -1.19 -12.30
N GLN A 262 -2.43 -2.10 -11.36
CA GLN A 262 -2.17 -1.87 -9.93
C GLN A 262 -1.41 -3.04 -9.33
N ASP A 263 -0.31 -2.76 -8.64
CA ASP A 263 0.57 -3.78 -8.05
C ASP A 263 0.03 -4.43 -6.76
N ARG A 264 -1.07 -3.92 -6.23
CA ARG A 264 -1.75 -4.41 -5.01
C ARG A 264 -3.18 -4.86 -5.31
N PRO A 265 -3.80 -5.64 -4.39
CA PRO A 265 -5.18 -6.12 -4.59
C PRO A 265 -6.23 -5.04 -4.51
N VAL A 266 -5.91 -3.87 -3.94
CA VAL A 266 -6.85 -2.77 -3.69
C VAL A 266 -6.48 -1.51 -4.45
N LEU A 267 -7.48 -0.66 -4.69
CA LEU A 267 -7.34 0.66 -5.32
C LEU A 267 -7.31 1.78 -4.27
N GLY A 268 -6.81 2.95 -4.65
CA GLY A 268 -6.80 4.15 -3.80
C GLY A 268 -5.41 4.58 -3.32
N GLY A 269 -4.39 3.74 -3.46
CA GLY A 269 -3.02 4.07 -3.05
C GLY A 269 -2.93 4.34 -1.54
N ASN A 270 -2.38 5.50 -1.14
CA ASN A 270 -2.32 5.88 0.29
C ASN A 270 -3.72 6.03 0.93
N GLY A 271 -4.78 6.27 0.14
CA GLY A 271 -6.18 6.31 0.57
C GLY A 271 -6.89 4.96 0.50
N SER A 272 -6.18 3.85 0.66
CA SER A 272 -6.71 2.49 0.77
C SER A 272 -6.68 1.98 2.21
N SER A 273 -7.31 0.84 2.47
CA SER A 273 -7.27 0.15 3.76
C SER A 273 -5.86 -0.32 4.16
N GLU A 274 -4.93 -0.45 3.21
CA GLU A 274 -3.56 -0.91 3.46
C GLU A 274 -2.66 0.19 4.03
N VAL A 275 -2.95 1.48 3.78
CA VAL A 275 -2.13 2.61 4.23
C VAL A 275 -2.89 3.54 5.17
N ARG A 276 -4.20 3.67 4.97
CA ARG A 276 -5.16 4.41 5.81
C ARG A 276 -4.82 5.88 6.03
N VAL A 277 -4.28 6.56 5.01
CA VAL A 277 -4.16 8.02 5.00
C VAL A 277 -5.45 8.61 4.45
N TRP A 278 -6.08 9.50 5.25
CA TRP A 278 -7.34 10.13 4.84
C TRP A 278 -7.14 11.03 3.61
N PRO A 279 -7.99 10.91 2.57
CA PRO A 279 -7.90 11.75 1.37
C PRO A 279 -8.30 13.21 1.66
N GLU A 280 -7.32 14.06 1.87
CA GLU A 280 -7.53 15.51 2.06
C GLU A 280 -7.60 16.27 0.74
N GLY A 281 -8.02 17.54 0.80
CA GLY A 281 -8.26 18.44 -0.33
C GLY A 281 -9.75 18.74 -0.52
N LYS A 282 -10.05 19.70 -1.40
CA LYS A 282 -11.42 20.07 -1.80
C LYS A 282 -11.56 19.85 -3.30
N THR A 283 -12.72 19.39 -3.72
CA THR A 283 -13.12 19.10 -5.09
C THR A 283 -14.28 19.99 -5.50
N GLN A 284 -14.71 19.93 -6.75
CA GLN A 284 -15.96 20.53 -7.24
C GLN A 284 -16.02 22.05 -7.00
N LEU A 285 -14.94 22.77 -7.37
CA LEU A 285 -14.81 24.21 -7.16
C LEU A 285 -14.98 25.00 -8.47
N GLU A 286 -15.54 26.23 -8.35
CA GLU A 286 -15.62 27.16 -9.46
C GLU A 286 -14.20 27.50 -9.98
N PRO A 287 -13.99 27.70 -11.29
CA PRO A 287 -15.01 27.77 -12.37
C PRO A 287 -15.35 26.41 -13.01
N PHE A 288 -14.85 25.27 -12.50
CA PHE A 288 -15.10 23.94 -13.03
C PHE A 288 -15.65 23.00 -11.96
N PRO A 289 -16.93 23.16 -11.55
CA PRO A 289 -17.49 22.43 -10.42
C PRO A 289 -17.64 20.93 -10.63
N HIS A 290 -17.40 20.42 -11.82
CA HIS A 290 -17.42 18.99 -12.14
C HIS A 290 -16.03 18.33 -12.11
N VAL A 291 -14.96 19.11 -11.91
CA VAL A 291 -13.62 18.55 -11.68
C VAL A 291 -13.55 18.01 -10.25
N GLY A 292 -13.41 16.70 -10.13
CA GLY A 292 -13.44 15.96 -8.87
C GLY A 292 -14.69 15.13 -8.63
N ASP A 293 -15.70 15.16 -9.53
CA ASP A 293 -16.89 14.29 -9.43
C ASP A 293 -16.50 12.80 -9.34
N ILE A 294 -15.53 12.36 -10.15
CA ILE A 294 -15.03 10.99 -10.16
C ILE A 294 -14.36 10.65 -8.82
N VAL A 295 -13.64 11.60 -8.23
CA VAL A 295 -13.00 11.41 -6.92
C VAL A 295 -14.06 11.18 -5.83
N GLU A 296 -15.09 12.02 -5.79
CA GLU A 296 -16.16 11.91 -4.80
C GLU A 296 -17.01 10.65 -4.99
N GLU A 297 -17.19 10.17 -6.21
CA GLU A 297 -17.87 8.90 -6.50
C GLU A 297 -17.13 7.70 -5.88
N MET A 298 -15.79 7.72 -5.90
CA MET A 298 -14.95 6.64 -5.35
C MET A 298 -14.82 6.67 -3.83
N LEU A 299 -15.04 7.83 -3.22
CA LEU A 299 -14.90 7.97 -1.76
C LEU A 299 -16.23 7.68 -1.06
N PRO A 300 -16.21 7.00 0.09
CA PRO A 300 -17.42 6.73 0.84
C PRO A 300 -18.04 8.04 1.36
N PRO A 301 -19.37 8.16 1.40
CA PRO A 301 -20.06 9.27 2.03
C PRO A 301 -19.91 9.14 3.55
N ILE A 302 -18.84 9.71 4.10
CA ILE A 302 -18.54 9.62 5.52
C ILE A 302 -19.05 10.86 6.25
N ASP A 303 -19.90 10.65 7.25
CA ASP A 303 -20.14 11.64 8.26
C ASP A 303 -18.88 11.78 9.14
N LYS A 304 -18.18 12.89 8.99
CA LYS A 304 -16.96 13.21 9.74
C LYS A 304 -17.17 13.18 11.26
N ALA A 305 -18.40 13.34 11.73
CA ALA A 305 -18.71 13.33 13.16
C ALA A 305 -18.75 11.90 13.72
N THR A 306 -19.18 10.92 12.92
CA THR A 306 -19.28 9.50 13.32
C THR A 306 -18.04 8.70 12.96
N ALA A 307 -17.32 9.09 11.90
CA ALA A 307 -16.14 8.41 11.44
C ALA A 307 -14.87 8.72 12.26
N LYS A 308 -14.85 9.80 13.02
CA LYS A 308 -13.80 10.06 14.01
C LYS A 308 -13.92 9.02 15.11
N ASN A 309 -12.92 8.17 15.24
CA ASN A 309 -12.80 7.38 16.44
C ASN A 309 -12.85 8.35 17.64
N LYS A 310 -13.65 8.05 18.67
CA LYS A 310 -13.76 8.87 19.89
C LYS A 310 -12.41 9.15 20.56
N TRP A 311 -11.38 8.39 20.17
CA TRP A 311 -10.00 8.47 20.67
C TRP A 311 -9.05 9.31 19.82
N TYR A 312 -9.43 9.69 18.58
CA TYR A 312 -8.49 10.31 17.63
C TYR A 312 -9.06 11.57 17.00
N SER A 313 -8.24 12.61 16.94
CA SER A 313 -8.56 13.89 16.28
C SER A 313 -8.47 13.81 14.75
N THR A 314 -7.91 12.72 14.21
CA THR A 314 -7.67 12.50 12.78
C THR A 314 -8.44 11.28 12.26
N MET A 315 -8.69 11.26 10.95
CA MET A 315 -9.25 10.12 10.25
C MET A 315 -8.17 9.12 9.80
N ASN A 316 -6.89 9.47 9.92
CA ASN A 316 -5.77 8.59 9.56
C ASN A 316 -5.71 7.37 10.48
N GLY A 317 -5.38 6.19 9.92
CA GLY A 317 -5.23 4.96 10.68
C GLY A 317 -6.52 4.42 11.32
N THR A 318 -7.68 4.99 11.00
CA THR A 318 -8.99 4.48 11.45
C THR A 318 -9.34 3.15 10.78
N THR A 319 -10.51 2.60 11.05
CA THR A 319 -10.94 1.29 10.52
C THR A 319 -10.89 1.23 8.98
N SER A 320 -10.65 0.04 8.44
CA SER A 320 -10.59 -0.21 6.99
C SER A 320 -11.87 0.20 6.26
N SER A 321 -13.03 0.03 6.89
CA SER A 321 -14.33 0.40 6.34
C SER A 321 -14.44 1.89 5.95
N ASN A 322 -13.69 2.77 6.63
CA ASN A 322 -13.66 4.19 6.31
C ASN A 322 -12.97 4.48 4.96
N PHE A 323 -12.22 3.53 4.43
CA PHE A 323 -11.53 3.65 3.14
C PHE A 323 -12.26 2.95 2.00
N ASP A 324 -13.18 2.03 2.30
CA ASP A 324 -14.10 1.35 1.38
C ASP A 324 -13.45 0.96 0.02
N ASP A 325 -12.49 0.05 0.08
CA ASP A 325 -11.76 -0.39 -1.12
C ASP A 325 -12.69 -1.08 -2.13
N GLN A 326 -13.75 -1.76 -1.63
CA GLN A 326 -14.73 -2.41 -2.49
C GLN A 326 -15.47 -1.39 -3.37
N ARG A 327 -15.85 -0.23 -2.82
CA ARG A 327 -16.49 0.83 -3.59
C ARG A 327 -15.64 1.26 -4.79
N LYS A 328 -14.34 1.44 -4.60
CA LYS A 328 -13.42 1.80 -5.69
C LYS A 328 -13.35 0.72 -6.77
N LEU A 329 -13.32 -0.55 -6.35
CA LEU A 329 -13.35 -1.69 -7.26
C LEU A 329 -14.68 -1.78 -8.03
N ASP A 330 -15.80 -1.56 -7.35
CA ASP A 330 -17.13 -1.58 -7.96
C ASP A 330 -17.32 -0.45 -8.99
N VAL A 331 -16.87 0.77 -8.66
CA VAL A 331 -16.93 1.91 -9.58
C VAL A 331 -16.10 1.62 -10.84
N VAL A 332 -14.88 1.13 -10.70
CA VAL A 332 -14.03 0.75 -11.85
C VAL A 332 -14.62 -0.43 -12.61
N GLY A 333 -15.09 -1.46 -11.91
CA GLY A 333 -15.70 -2.66 -12.50
C GLY A 333 -17.01 -2.38 -13.25
N SER A 334 -17.68 -1.26 -12.97
CA SER A 334 -18.87 -0.83 -13.70
C SER A 334 -18.58 -0.24 -15.08
N GLU A 335 -17.30 0.04 -15.41
CA GLU A 335 -16.90 0.64 -16.69
C GLU A 335 -16.37 -0.43 -17.66
N PRO A 336 -17.17 -0.85 -18.67
CA PRO A 336 -16.83 -1.98 -19.55
C PRO A 336 -15.60 -1.72 -20.46
N ARG A 337 -15.16 -0.47 -20.57
CA ARG A 337 -13.99 -0.07 -21.36
C ARG A 337 -12.68 -0.13 -20.56
N ILE A 338 -12.73 -0.48 -19.26
CA ILE A 338 -11.55 -0.64 -18.41
C ILE A 338 -11.21 -2.13 -18.27
N THR A 339 -10.00 -2.50 -18.64
CA THR A 339 -9.38 -3.75 -18.23
C THR A 339 -8.59 -3.48 -16.94
N LEU A 340 -9.13 -3.93 -15.79
CA LEU A 340 -8.48 -3.77 -14.49
C LEU A 340 -7.54 -4.95 -14.24
N LEU A 341 -6.27 -4.65 -13.97
CA LEU A 341 -5.19 -5.60 -13.68
C LEU A 341 -4.61 -5.31 -12.30
N THR A 342 -5.28 -5.79 -11.24
CA THR A 342 -4.76 -5.77 -9.87
C THR A 342 -3.70 -6.86 -9.69
N ASN A 343 -2.83 -6.70 -8.70
CA ASN A 343 -1.69 -7.61 -8.46
C ASN A 343 -0.76 -7.73 -9.69
N HIS A 344 -0.60 -6.63 -10.43
CA HIS A 344 0.33 -6.55 -11.56
C HIS A 344 1.22 -5.31 -11.43
N ARG A 345 2.53 -5.52 -11.52
CA ARG A 345 3.54 -4.46 -11.42
C ARG A 345 4.18 -4.17 -12.77
N ALA A 346 4.35 -2.90 -13.09
CA ALA A 346 5.16 -2.51 -14.26
C ALA A 346 6.63 -2.87 -14.01
N MET A 347 7.23 -3.66 -14.89
CA MET A 347 8.62 -4.12 -14.77
C MET A 347 9.56 -3.43 -15.76
N GLU A 348 9.10 -3.25 -17.00
CA GLU A 348 9.92 -2.69 -18.08
C GLU A 348 9.08 -1.77 -18.95
N THR A 349 9.70 -0.69 -19.44
CA THR A 349 9.09 0.25 -20.40
C THR A 349 9.88 0.19 -21.70
N GLN A 350 9.19 -0.15 -22.80
CA GLN A 350 9.78 -0.22 -24.14
C GLN A 350 9.54 1.09 -24.88
N THR A 351 10.58 1.63 -25.50
CA THR A 351 10.53 2.91 -26.21
C THR A 351 11.08 2.79 -27.63
N GLU A 352 10.56 3.64 -28.51
CA GLU A 352 11.07 3.90 -29.84
C GLU A 352 11.23 5.42 -30.00
N GLY A 353 12.45 5.89 -30.02
CA GLY A 353 12.78 7.30 -29.98
C GLY A 353 12.21 7.98 -28.73
N LYS A 354 11.34 8.98 -28.92
CA LYS A 354 10.68 9.72 -27.82
C LYS A 354 9.29 9.18 -27.46
N ARG A 355 8.97 7.96 -27.82
CA ARG A 355 7.65 7.38 -27.59
C ARG A 355 7.75 6.05 -26.83
N ILE A 356 6.90 5.88 -25.87
CA ILE A 356 6.65 4.56 -25.25
C ILE A 356 5.81 3.74 -26.23
N THR A 357 6.24 2.53 -26.54
CA THR A 357 5.52 1.61 -27.41
C THR A 357 4.77 0.53 -26.63
N ALA A 358 5.36 0.08 -25.49
CA ALA A 358 4.75 -0.92 -24.64
C ALA A 358 5.28 -0.84 -23.19
N VAL A 359 4.54 -1.46 -22.27
CA VAL A 359 4.98 -1.74 -20.91
C VAL A 359 4.84 -3.22 -20.61
N VAL A 360 5.88 -3.84 -20.10
CA VAL A 360 5.83 -5.21 -19.57
C VAL A 360 5.37 -5.14 -18.11
N ILE A 361 4.30 -5.85 -17.82
CA ILE A 361 3.77 -6.01 -16.46
C ILE A 361 3.99 -7.46 -15.99
N GLU A 362 4.13 -7.66 -14.69
CA GLU A 362 4.30 -8.96 -14.06
C GLU A 362 3.27 -9.14 -12.94
N SER A 363 2.64 -10.30 -12.91
CA SER A 363 1.76 -10.69 -11.81
C SER A 363 2.56 -10.87 -10.52
N THR A 364 2.15 -10.17 -9.46
CA THR A 364 2.75 -10.29 -8.12
C THR A 364 2.36 -11.60 -7.41
N LEU A 365 1.55 -12.44 -8.05
CA LEU A 365 1.09 -13.72 -7.50
C LEU A 365 1.64 -14.93 -8.27
N THR A 366 1.94 -14.77 -9.56
CA THR A 366 2.35 -15.91 -10.43
C THR A 366 3.66 -15.69 -11.16
N ALA A 367 4.24 -14.49 -11.08
CA ALA A 367 5.41 -14.04 -11.84
C ALA A 367 5.24 -14.12 -13.38
N GLU A 368 4.02 -14.36 -13.87
CA GLU A 368 3.71 -14.33 -15.30
C GLU A 368 3.77 -12.90 -15.82
N GLN A 369 4.35 -12.75 -17.01
CA GLN A 369 4.51 -11.44 -17.65
C GLN A 369 3.58 -11.26 -18.85
N GLN A 370 3.10 -10.03 -18.99
CA GLN A 370 2.31 -9.59 -20.13
C GLN A 370 2.86 -8.28 -20.69
N ILE A 371 2.76 -8.09 -22.00
CA ILE A 371 3.12 -6.85 -22.68
C ILE A 371 1.85 -6.08 -23.06
N LEU A 372 1.71 -4.85 -22.55
CA LEU A 372 0.60 -3.94 -22.87
C LEU A 372 1.06 -2.86 -23.84
N ARG A 373 0.35 -2.71 -24.95
CA ARG A 373 0.63 -1.67 -25.95
C ARG A 373 -0.43 -0.59 -25.91
N ALA A 374 -0.05 0.66 -26.12
CA ALA A 374 -1.02 1.75 -26.18
C ALA A 374 -0.58 2.91 -27.05
N LYS A 375 -1.55 3.76 -27.46
CA LYS A 375 -1.27 5.05 -28.08
C LYS A 375 -0.64 6.03 -27.08
N PHE A 376 -1.17 6.02 -25.84
CA PHE A 376 -0.74 6.88 -24.73
C PHE A 376 -0.57 6.09 -23.45
N PHE A 377 0.31 6.60 -22.57
CA PHE A 377 0.58 6.04 -21.26
C PHE A 377 0.43 7.13 -20.19
N ALA A 378 -0.05 6.75 -19.00
CA ALA A 378 -0.14 7.65 -17.85
C ALA A 378 0.63 7.06 -16.68
N ASP A 379 1.69 7.75 -16.24
CA ASP A 379 2.42 7.39 -15.03
C ASP A 379 1.71 7.97 -13.81
N CYS A 380 0.97 7.11 -13.13
CA CYS A 380 0.27 7.36 -11.87
C CYS A 380 0.85 6.53 -10.73
N THR A 381 2.07 6.00 -10.87
CA THR A 381 2.73 5.14 -9.89
C THR A 381 3.13 5.91 -8.61
N GLY A 382 3.16 7.23 -8.69
CA GLY A 382 3.64 8.10 -7.63
C GLY A 382 5.16 8.12 -7.50
N ASP A 383 5.87 7.13 -8.04
CA ASP A 383 7.34 7.03 -8.05
C ASP A 383 7.94 7.31 -9.43
N ALA A 384 7.11 7.77 -10.39
CA ALA A 384 7.52 8.07 -11.77
C ALA A 384 8.18 6.87 -12.47
N LYS A 385 7.70 5.66 -12.21
CA LYS A 385 8.41 4.43 -12.61
C LYS A 385 8.57 4.30 -14.12
N ILE A 386 7.46 4.40 -14.87
CA ILE A 386 7.54 4.23 -16.33
C ILE A 386 8.15 5.42 -17.02
N GLY A 387 7.93 6.64 -16.51
CA GLY A 387 8.57 7.84 -17.03
C GLY A 387 10.10 7.77 -16.88
N PHE A 388 10.58 7.36 -15.69
CA PHE A 388 11.99 7.15 -15.43
C PHE A 388 12.60 6.09 -16.37
N GLN A 389 11.95 4.95 -16.53
CA GLN A 389 12.40 3.87 -17.43
C GLN A 389 12.37 4.29 -18.91
N ALA A 390 11.44 5.16 -19.29
CA ALA A 390 11.35 5.70 -20.66
C ALA A 390 12.38 6.81 -20.97
N GLY A 391 13.17 7.23 -19.99
CA GLY A 391 14.11 8.34 -20.16
C GLY A 391 13.44 9.72 -20.16
N ALA A 392 12.28 9.86 -19.50
CA ALA A 392 11.68 11.15 -19.24
C ALA A 392 12.58 11.99 -18.31
N ASP A 393 12.63 13.29 -18.55
CA ASP A 393 13.31 14.20 -17.65
C ASP A 393 12.64 14.20 -16.27
N TYR A 394 13.43 14.13 -15.22
CA TYR A 394 12.94 14.08 -13.85
C TYR A 394 13.85 14.80 -12.87
N GLU A 395 13.33 15.14 -11.70
CA GLU A 395 14.07 15.65 -10.55
C GLU A 395 13.94 14.66 -9.38
N TYR A 396 15.07 14.29 -8.80
CA TYR A 396 15.14 13.42 -7.62
C TYR A 396 16.50 13.57 -6.94
N GLU A 397 16.66 14.64 -6.18
CA GLU A 397 17.88 14.94 -5.43
C GLU A 397 17.58 14.95 -3.94
N PHE A 398 18.42 14.30 -3.17
CA PHE A 398 18.30 14.23 -1.72
C PHE A 398 19.67 14.02 -1.06
N SER A 399 19.80 14.58 0.14
CA SER A 399 20.96 14.43 1.02
C SER A 399 20.56 14.83 2.44
N ALA A 400 21.46 14.69 3.39
CA ALA A 400 21.25 15.18 4.74
C ALA A 400 20.96 16.68 4.79
N ASP A 401 21.61 17.47 3.91
CA ASP A 401 21.41 18.93 3.81
C ASP A 401 20.20 19.32 2.94
N ASN A 402 19.73 18.40 2.10
CA ASN A 402 18.57 18.57 1.23
C ASN A 402 17.61 17.38 1.38
N PRO A 403 17.01 17.19 2.57
CA PRO A 403 16.21 15.99 2.87
C PRO A 403 14.92 15.95 2.06
N LEU A 404 14.47 14.75 1.70
CA LEU A 404 13.12 14.50 1.21
C LEU A 404 12.10 14.51 2.38
N MET A 405 10.82 14.57 2.08
CA MET A 405 9.81 14.22 3.07
C MET A 405 9.87 12.71 3.35
N GLY A 406 9.81 12.35 4.62
CA GLY A 406 9.85 10.95 5.04
C GLY A 406 8.62 10.15 4.62
N SER A 407 8.72 8.82 4.73
CA SER A 407 7.58 7.90 4.61
C SER A 407 7.06 7.49 5.96
N SER A 408 5.74 7.30 6.07
CA SER A 408 5.06 6.86 7.30
C SER A 408 4.55 5.43 7.18
N ASN A 409 4.57 4.71 8.30
CA ASN A 409 3.75 3.53 8.51
C ASN A 409 2.77 3.84 9.64
N LEU A 410 1.53 4.16 9.29
CA LEU A 410 0.50 4.48 10.28
C LEU A 410 0.20 3.27 11.14
N PHE A 411 -0.15 3.51 12.40
CA PHE A 411 -0.53 2.44 13.33
C PHE A 411 -1.63 2.89 14.28
N SER A 412 -2.39 1.94 14.79
CA SER A 412 -3.44 2.14 15.76
C SER A 412 -3.25 1.23 16.97
N VAL A 413 -3.87 1.61 18.07
CA VAL A 413 -3.97 0.80 19.29
C VAL A 413 -5.41 0.44 19.57
N LEU A 414 -5.63 -0.72 20.17
CA LEU A 414 -6.94 -1.23 20.55
C LEU A 414 -7.01 -1.44 22.06
N ASP A 415 -8.16 -1.08 22.63
CA ASP A 415 -8.51 -1.35 24.03
C ASP A 415 -9.20 -2.71 24.09
N ALA A 416 -8.51 -3.75 24.57
CA ALA A 416 -9.04 -5.12 24.64
C ALA A 416 -10.29 -5.24 25.52
N ALA A 417 -10.42 -4.40 26.54
CA ALA A 417 -11.62 -4.36 27.38
C ALA A 417 -12.85 -3.92 26.57
N LYS A 418 -12.70 -2.93 25.68
CA LYS A 418 -13.78 -2.44 24.82
C LYS A 418 -14.13 -3.40 23.68
N GLU A 419 -13.14 -4.06 23.09
CA GLU A 419 -13.41 -5.14 22.13
C GLU A 419 -14.29 -6.24 22.75
N ASN A 420 -13.97 -6.63 23.98
CA ASN A 420 -14.76 -7.61 24.71
C ASN A 420 -16.16 -7.10 25.11
N GLU A 421 -16.34 -5.81 25.38
CA GLU A 421 -17.68 -5.22 25.61
C GLU A 421 -18.56 -5.32 24.36
N VAL A 422 -18.02 -5.08 23.18
CA VAL A 422 -18.75 -5.23 21.92
C VAL A 422 -19.11 -6.70 21.66
N LEU A 423 -18.19 -7.64 21.93
CA LEU A 423 -18.42 -9.07 21.80
C LEU A 423 -19.43 -9.61 22.84
N LYS A 424 -19.53 -9.01 24.02
CA LYS A 424 -20.39 -9.42 25.13
C LYS A 424 -21.69 -8.62 25.24
N CYS A 425 -21.99 -7.71 24.30
CA CYS A 425 -23.25 -6.97 24.27
C CYS A 425 -24.50 -7.88 24.11
N GLU A 426 -24.31 -9.16 23.84
CA GLU A 426 -25.31 -10.22 23.94
C GLU A 426 -25.46 -10.80 25.37
N CYS A 427 -24.53 -10.51 26.29
CA CYS A 427 -24.59 -10.96 27.67
C CYS A 427 -25.19 -9.89 28.60
N LYS A 428 -26.25 -10.28 29.33
CA LYS A 428 -27.07 -9.40 30.19
C LYS A 428 -26.41 -8.92 31.48
N ASP A 429 -25.13 -9.22 31.75
CA ASP A 429 -24.48 -8.91 33.02
C ASP A 429 -23.25 -8.00 32.89
N LYS A 430 -23.51 -6.68 33.01
CA LYS A 430 -22.46 -5.65 33.01
C LYS A 430 -21.57 -5.65 34.28
N SER A 431 -22.03 -6.24 35.39
CA SER A 431 -21.28 -6.28 36.66
C SER A 431 -20.09 -7.22 36.61
N SER A 432 -20.21 -8.30 35.85
CA SER A 432 -19.14 -9.28 35.62
C SER A 432 -17.96 -8.69 34.81
N LEU A 433 -18.23 -7.79 33.85
CA LEU A 433 -17.23 -7.13 33.01
C LEU A 433 -16.34 -6.15 33.80
N MET A 434 -16.96 -5.30 34.66
CA MET A 434 -16.20 -4.38 35.50
C MET A 434 -15.33 -5.14 36.50
N SER A 435 -15.83 -6.24 37.06
CA SER A 435 -15.06 -7.11 37.95
C SER A 435 -13.85 -7.78 37.26
N GLN A 436 -13.98 -8.15 35.98
CA GLN A 436 -12.88 -8.71 35.20
C GLN A 436 -11.84 -7.64 34.85
N TYR A 437 -12.29 -6.42 34.51
CA TYR A 437 -11.41 -5.27 34.27
C TYR A 437 -10.59 -4.92 35.54
N GLU A 438 -11.25 -4.84 36.69
CA GLU A 438 -10.60 -4.57 37.99
C GLU A 438 -9.61 -5.69 38.40
N LYS A 439 -9.82 -6.93 37.95
CA LYS A 439 -8.92 -8.07 38.20
C LYS A 439 -7.78 -8.18 37.16
N GLY A 440 -7.71 -7.28 36.17
CA GLY A 440 -6.69 -7.32 35.13
C GLY A 440 -6.84 -8.44 34.11
N GLU A 441 -8.03 -9.05 33.99
CA GLU A 441 -8.30 -10.16 33.04
C GLU A 441 -8.18 -9.74 31.55
N PHE A 442 -8.12 -8.42 31.27
CA PHE A 442 -7.90 -7.87 29.93
C PHE A 442 -6.47 -7.38 29.70
N GLU A 443 -5.55 -7.69 30.62
CA GLU A 443 -4.17 -7.23 30.49
C GLU A 443 -3.55 -7.81 29.21
N GLN A 444 -2.93 -6.92 28.43
CA GLN A 444 -2.29 -7.23 27.14
C GLN A 444 -0.78 -7.05 27.33
N PRO A 445 -0.03 -8.11 27.71
CA PRO A 445 1.41 -8.01 27.85
C PRO A 445 2.07 -7.75 26.50
N PHE A 446 3.18 -7.03 26.52
CA PHE A 446 3.98 -6.80 25.32
C PHE A 446 5.43 -7.20 25.63
N PRO A 447 6.12 -7.96 24.77
CA PRO A 447 7.48 -8.39 25.04
C PRO A 447 8.44 -7.21 24.97
N ARG A 448 9.58 -7.30 25.67
CA ARG A 448 10.67 -6.34 25.53
C ARG A 448 11.27 -6.43 24.13
N CYS A 449 11.57 -5.27 23.54
CA CYS A 449 12.08 -5.15 22.18
C CYS A 449 13.49 -4.54 22.15
N PRO A 450 14.54 -5.27 22.60
CA PRO A 450 15.91 -4.73 22.65
C PRO A 450 16.49 -4.42 21.26
N TRP A 451 15.88 -4.93 20.21
CA TRP A 451 16.21 -4.71 18.81
C TRP A 451 15.55 -3.43 18.22
N ALA A 452 14.58 -2.88 18.90
CA ALA A 452 13.90 -1.63 18.49
C ALA A 452 14.78 -0.39 18.75
N LEU A 453 14.28 0.80 18.46
CA LEU A 453 14.94 2.03 18.94
C LEU A 453 14.84 2.10 20.47
N ASP A 454 15.94 2.32 21.13
CA ASP A 454 15.92 2.52 22.59
C ASP A 454 15.32 3.90 22.91
N LEU A 455 14.05 3.88 23.26
CA LEU A 455 13.27 5.05 23.70
C LEU A 455 12.94 5.01 25.19
N SER A 456 13.62 4.15 25.97
CA SER A 456 13.36 3.96 27.39
C SER A 456 13.49 5.25 28.23
N ASP A 457 14.41 6.14 27.86
CA ASP A 457 14.64 7.44 28.52
C ASP A 457 14.43 8.66 27.61
N LYS A 458 13.82 8.48 26.43
CA LYS A 458 13.67 9.50 25.40
C LYS A 458 12.23 10.03 25.32
N PRO A 459 12.05 11.32 24.98
CA PRO A 459 10.74 11.85 24.64
C PRO A 459 10.33 11.37 23.24
N PHE A 460 9.03 11.20 23.06
CA PHE A 460 8.37 11.00 21.75
C PHE A 460 6.91 11.47 21.84
N PRO A 461 6.19 11.60 20.72
CA PRO A 461 4.80 11.99 20.74
C PRO A 461 3.95 11.13 21.67
N GLY A 462 3.27 11.75 22.63
CA GLY A 462 2.55 11.05 23.71
C GLY A 462 3.37 10.85 24.99
N ARG A 463 4.69 11.03 24.94
CA ARG A 463 5.59 10.90 26.11
C ARG A 463 6.45 12.15 26.24
N LYS A 464 6.28 12.88 27.35
CA LYS A 464 7.10 14.06 27.67
C LYS A 464 8.22 13.68 28.65
N GLY A 465 9.47 13.98 28.28
CA GLY A 465 10.62 13.62 29.12
C GLY A 465 10.80 12.09 29.22
N LYS A 466 10.95 11.57 30.46
CA LYS A 466 11.23 10.16 30.72
C LYS A 466 10.01 9.32 31.09
N GLN A 467 8.83 9.90 31.18
CA GLN A 467 7.60 9.22 31.55
C GLN A 467 6.41 9.77 30.79
N ALA A 468 5.55 8.88 30.31
CA ALA A 468 4.23 9.20 29.83
C ALA A 468 3.21 9.30 30.99
N ARG A 469 2.03 9.82 30.69
CA ARG A 469 0.87 9.75 31.57
C ARG A 469 -0.16 8.81 30.97
N ASP A 470 -0.82 8.03 31.81
CA ASP A 470 -1.92 7.17 31.38
C ASP A 470 -3.18 8.01 31.10
N THR A 471 -3.18 8.73 29.97
CA THR A 471 -4.31 9.53 29.54
C THR A 471 -4.66 9.23 28.08
N ALA A 472 -5.94 9.24 27.78
CA ALA A 472 -6.43 9.11 26.40
C ALA A 472 -5.82 10.17 25.47
N LYS A 473 -5.58 11.39 25.98
CA LYS A 473 -4.98 12.49 25.21
C LYS A 473 -3.52 12.25 24.85
N ASP A 474 -2.74 11.55 25.67
CA ASP A 474 -1.36 11.23 25.35
C ASP A 474 -1.29 10.01 24.43
N LEU A 475 -2.19 9.04 24.61
CA LEU A 475 -2.35 7.92 23.66
C LEU A 475 -2.78 8.40 22.26
N GLU A 476 -3.68 9.39 22.19
CA GLU A 476 -4.09 10.03 20.94
C GLU A 476 -2.92 10.68 20.19
N LYS A 477 -1.95 11.26 20.90
CA LYS A 477 -0.74 11.81 20.30
C LYS A 477 0.26 10.74 19.84
N PHE A 478 0.19 9.54 20.40
CA PHE A 478 1.05 8.42 20.06
C PHE A 478 0.58 7.72 18.79
N ALA A 479 -0.65 7.25 18.75
CA ALA A 479 -1.20 6.42 17.68
C ALA A 479 -1.99 7.22 16.63
N ASN A 480 -2.21 6.65 15.45
CA ASN A 480 -2.96 7.23 14.32
C ASN A 480 -2.44 8.56 13.77
N MET A 481 -1.20 8.87 14.04
CA MET A 481 -0.59 10.15 13.67
C MET A 481 0.37 9.99 12.50
N TRP A 482 0.28 10.91 11.55
CA TRP A 482 1.04 10.92 10.31
C TRP A 482 2.53 11.27 10.48
N PHE A 483 2.94 11.80 11.60
CA PHE A 483 4.28 12.36 11.82
C PHE A 483 5.33 11.33 12.27
N TRP A 484 4.98 10.06 12.41
CA TRP A 484 5.96 8.96 12.53
C TRP A 484 6.53 8.68 11.15
N GLU A 485 7.68 9.30 10.86
CA GLU A 485 8.29 9.32 9.53
C GLU A 485 9.80 9.15 9.63
N SER A 486 10.34 8.43 8.66
CA SER A 486 11.79 8.29 8.50
C SER A 486 12.22 8.27 7.03
N GLY A 487 13.53 8.17 6.81
CA GLY A 487 14.11 8.10 5.47
C GLY A 487 14.24 9.45 4.78
N PHE A 488 14.45 10.52 5.53
CA PHE A 488 14.57 11.87 4.98
C PHE A 488 15.80 12.05 4.09
N ASP A 489 16.87 11.29 4.34
CA ASP A 489 18.13 11.27 3.61
C ASP A 489 18.33 10.05 2.71
N LYS A 490 17.26 9.26 2.53
CA LYS A 490 17.29 7.96 1.82
C LYS A 490 16.52 7.99 0.51
N ASP A 491 16.86 7.05 -0.37
CA ASP A 491 16.11 6.79 -1.59
C ASP A 491 14.72 6.20 -1.25
N GLN A 492 13.68 7.02 -1.39
CA GLN A 492 12.29 6.63 -1.12
C GLN A 492 11.76 5.54 -2.07
N VAL A 493 12.51 5.21 -3.12
CA VAL A 493 12.17 4.14 -4.07
C VAL A 493 12.95 2.87 -3.77
N ASN A 494 14.29 2.98 -3.65
CA ASN A 494 15.16 1.83 -3.52
C ASN A 494 15.38 1.38 -2.07
N ASP A 495 15.32 2.31 -1.09
CA ASP A 495 15.53 2.00 0.33
C ASP A 495 14.21 1.81 1.10
N ILE A 496 13.08 1.65 0.42
CA ILE A 496 11.75 1.67 1.05
C ILE A 496 11.58 0.58 2.12
N GLU A 497 12.16 -0.60 1.95
CA GLU A 497 12.14 -1.66 2.95
C GLU A 497 12.87 -1.22 4.23
N GLN A 498 14.06 -0.64 4.09
CA GLN A 498 14.84 -0.14 5.22
C GLN A 498 14.15 1.04 5.93
N ILE A 499 13.51 1.93 5.17
CA ILE A 499 12.73 3.06 5.72
C ILE A 499 11.56 2.54 6.55
N ARG A 500 10.77 1.61 6.02
CA ARG A 500 9.67 0.97 6.74
C ARG A 500 10.16 0.26 8.00
N ASP A 501 11.21 -0.50 7.90
CA ASP A 501 11.77 -1.25 9.04
C ASP A 501 12.26 -0.31 10.15
N HIS A 502 12.79 0.84 9.79
CA HIS A 502 13.15 1.87 10.77
C HIS A 502 11.90 2.45 11.46
N ASN A 503 10.81 2.70 10.71
CA ASN A 503 9.53 3.11 11.29
C ASN A 503 8.99 2.06 12.27
N PHE A 504 9.08 0.76 11.93
CA PHE A 504 8.68 -0.32 12.83
C PHE A 504 9.54 -0.33 14.10
N ARG A 505 10.86 -0.20 13.97
CA ARG A 505 11.74 -0.11 15.14
C ARG A 505 11.41 1.07 16.04
N ALA A 506 11.04 2.22 15.47
CA ALA A 506 10.63 3.40 16.23
C ALA A 506 9.31 3.16 16.97
N MET A 507 8.30 2.63 16.28
CA MET A 507 7.00 2.31 16.84
C MET A 507 7.11 1.27 17.96
N TYR A 508 7.78 0.14 17.70
CA TYR A 508 7.95 -0.92 18.70
C TYR A 508 8.75 -0.45 19.91
N GLY A 509 9.79 0.37 19.70
CA GLY A 509 10.58 0.94 20.81
C GLY A 509 9.77 1.90 21.67
N ALA A 510 8.91 2.71 21.06
CA ALA A 510 8.01 3.59 21.79
C ALA A 510 6.92 2.80 22.54
N TRP A 511 6.35 1.75 21.91
CA TRP A 511 5.36 0.91 22.57
C TRP A 511 5.97 0.09 23.73
N ASP A 512 7.18 -0.47 23.56
CA ASP A 512 7.94 -1.11 24.64
C ASP A 512 8.19 -0.14 25.82
N ALA A 513 8.58 1.11 25.52
CA ALA A 513 8.78 2.12 26.56
C ALA A 513 7.48 2.41 27.34
N LEU A 514 6.34 2.57 26.65
CA LEU A 514 5.05 2.82 27.30
C LEU A 514 4.59 1.63 28.15
N LYS A 515 4.70 0.40 27.62
CA LYS A 515 4.22 -0.81 28.28
C LYS A 515 5.13 -1.28 29.41
N ASN A 516 6.43 -1.38 29.14
CA ASN A 516 7.35 -2.10 30.00
C ASN A 516 8.24 -1.18 30.88
N VAL A 517 8.47 0.07 30.46
CA VAL A 517 9.25 1.04 31.25
C VAL A 517 8.33 1.91 32.09
N ASP A 518 7.28 2.48 31.48
CA ASP A 518 6.33 3.37 32.15
C ASP A 518 5.19 2.59 32.83
N GLY A 519 4.94 1.32 32.47
CA GLY A 519 3.89 0.46 33.05
C GLY A 519 2.47 0.89 32.72
N LEU A 520 2.28 1.54 31.54
CA LEU A 520 1.02 2.16 31.13
C LEU A 520 0.23 1.32 30.14
N TYR A 521 -1.03 1.71 29.90
CA TYR A 521 -1.92 1.14 28.89
C TYR A 521 -2.04 -0.38 28.97
N LYS A 522 -2.15 -0.95 30.16
CA LYS A 522 -2.12 -2.39 30.41
C LYS A 522 -3.09 -3.18 29.54
N ASN A 523 -4.32 -2.67 29.35
CA ASN A 523 -5.36 -3.31 28.57
C ASN A 523 -5.29 -3.01 27.06
N PHE A 524 -4.30 -2.24 26.60
CA PHE A 524 -4.14 -1.88 25.19
C PHE A 524 -3.13 -2.78 24.51
N ARG A 525 -3.35 -3.05 23.24
CA ARG A 525 -2.40 -3.68 22.30
C ARG A 525 -2.28 -2.88 21.02
N LEU A 526 -1.24 -3.14 20.24
CA LEU A 526 -1.19 -2.69 18.85
C LEU A 526 -2.32 -3.39 18.10
N GLY A 527 -3.15 -2.64 17.41
CA GLY A 527 -4.34 -3.16 16.74
C GLY A 527 -4.15 -3.35 15.26
N TRP A 528 -3.42 -2.43 14.64
CA TRP A 528 -3.12 -2.45 13.22
C TRP A 528 -1.89 -1.56 12.96
N VAL A 529 -1.06 -1.98 12.03
CA VAL A 529 0.08 -1.21 11.51
C VAL A 529 0.09 -1.34 9.99
N ALA A 530 0.32 -0.27 9.28
CA ALA A 530 0.51 -0.32 7.82
C ALA A 530 1.86 -0.96 7.51
N PHE A 531 1.90 -2.13 6.88
CA PHE A 531 3.16 -2.68 6.36
C PHE A 531 3.54 -2.04 5.02
N ILE A 532 2.59 -1.44 4.31
CA ILE A 532 2.84 -0.61 3.14
C ILE A 532 3.23 0.81 3.59
N ALA A 533 4.38 1.30 3.16
CA ALA A 533 4.84 2.64 3.50
C ALA A 533 4.08 3.73 2.74
N GLY A 534 3.52 4.70 3.47
CA GLY A 534 2.86 5.88 2.92
C GLY A 534 3.87 6.93 2.48
N LYS A 535 4.27 6.90 1.22
CA LYS A 535 5.24 7.84 0.63
C LYS A 535 4.59 9.20 0.35
N ARG A 536 5.35 10.27 0.57
CA ARG A 536 4.95 11.65 0.27
C ARG A 536 5.66 12.23 -0.93
N GLU A 537 6.91 11.87 -1.13
CA GLU A 537 7.79 12.39 -2.15
C GLU A 537 8.69 11.28 -2.70
N SER A 538 8.98 11.36 -4.00
CA SER A 538 9.97 10.55 -4.71
C SER A 538 10.34 11.26 -6.01
N ARG A 539 10.62 10.54 -7.11
CA ARG A 539 10.89 11.13 -8.42
C ARG A 539 9.72 11.98 -8.90
N ARG A 540 10.03 13.15 -9.48
CA ARG A 540 9.09 14.07 -10.11
C ARG A 540 9.47 14.24 -11.57
N LEU A 541 8.57 13.92 -12.50
CA LEU A 541 8.78 14.09 -13.94
C LEU A 541 8.65 15.55 -14.34
N MET A 542 9.37 15.96 -15.35
CA MET A 542 9.36 17.34 -15.83
C MET A 542 8.45 17.52 -17.04
N GLY A 543 7.50 18.45 -16.91
CA GLY A 543 6.62 18.95 -17.98
C GLY A 543 7.10 20.24 -18.59
N ASP A 544 6.28 20.84 -19.45
CA ASP A 544 6.55 22.16 -20.04
C ASP A 544 6.43 23.30 -19.01
N VAL A 545 5.72 23.08 -17.92
CA VAL A 545 5.68 23.94 -16.74
C VAL A 545 6.12 23.11 -15.54
N VAL A 546 7.09 23.63 -14.80
CA VAL A 546 7.47 23.10 -13.49
C VAL A 546 6.86 24.00 -12.42
N LEU A 547 5.93 23.47 -11.62
CA LEU A 547 5.31 24.22 -10.53
C LEU A 547 6.31 24.42 -9.38
N ASP A 548 6.19 25.56 -8.70
CA ASP A 548 7.04 25.92 -7.57
C ASP A 548 6.20 26.59 -6.46
N ALA A 549 6.69 26.61 -5.23
CA ALA A 549 6.05 27.27 -4.10
C ALA A 549 5.72 28.74 -4.37
N GLU A 550 6.61 29.46 -5.09
CA GLU A 550 6.42 30.88 -5.42
C GLU A 550 5.19 31.09 -6.31
N HIS A 551 4.87 30.16 -7.21
CA HIS A 551 3.68 30.24 -8.05
C HIS A 551 2.40 30.23 -7.22
N PHE A 552 2.36 29.43 -6.15
CA PHE A 552 1.22 29.39 -5.23
C PHE A 552 1.12 30.66 -4.39
N VAL A 553 2.25 31.15 -3.87
CA VAL A 553 2.31 32.34 -3.00
C VAL A 553 1.95 33.60 -3.77
N SER A 554 2.48 33.77 -4.99
CA SER A 554 2.18 34.91 -5.86
C SER A 554 0.80 34.87 -6.51
N GLY A 555 0.14 33.71 -6.49
CA GLY A 555 -1.13 33.50 -7.19
C GLY A 555 -0.99 33.57 -8.71
N LYS A 556 0.15 33.15 -9.26
CA LYS A 556 0.42 33.22 -10.71
C LYS A 556 -0.67 32.53 -11.52
N GLU A 557 -1.31 33.28 -12.40
CA GLU A 557 -2.32 32.76 -13.30
C GLU A 557 -1.71 32.12 -14.57
N TRP A 558 -2.39 31.09 -15.07
CA TRP A 558 -2.04 30.35 -16.26
C TRP A 558 -3.18 30.32 -17.26
N PRO A 559 -2.92 30.40 -18.57
CA PRO A 559 -3.99 30.32 -19.57
C PRO A 559 -4.65 28.92 -19.64
N ASP A 560 -3.97 27.91 -19.12
CA ASP A 560 -4.30 26.49 -19.16
C ASP A 560 -4.59 25.88 -17.78
N GLN A 561 -5.24 26.63 -16.89
CA GLN A 561 -5.67 26.17 -15.58
C GLN A 561 -6.68 25.03 -15.69
N VAL A 562 -6.48 23.90 -14.96
CA VAL A 562 -7.30 22.69 -15.08
C VAL A 562 -7.66 21.99 -13.78
N PHE A 563 -6.90 22.13 -12.71
CA PHE A 563 -7.24 21.49 -11.43
C PHE A 563 -6.90 22.39 -10.25
N PRO A 564 -7.73 22.36 -9.17
CA PRO A 564 -7.51 23.20 -8.00
C PRO A 564 -6.57 22.52 -6.99
N CYS A 565 -5.66 23.29 -6.42
CA CYS A 565 -4.86 22.97 -5.25
C CYS A 565 -5.44 23.72 -4.06
N THR A 566 -5.84 23.01 -3.01
CA THR A 566 -6.58 23.56 -1.87
C THR A 566 -5.92 23.30 -0.51
N TRP A 567 -4.73 22.72 -0.54
CA TRP A 567 -3.92 22.42 0.66
C TRP A 567 -2.79 23.41 0.79
N SER A 568 -2.29 23.64 2.01
CA SER A 568 -1.11 24.50 2.25
C SER A 568 0.15 23.94 1.59
N ILE A 569 1.20 24.74 1.51
CA ILE A 569 2.54 24.26 1.16
C ILE A 569 3.06 23.48 2.37
N ASP A 570 2.67 22.22 2.43
CA ASP A 570 2.85 21.31 3.55
C ASP A 570 4.07 20.42 3.29
N LEU A 571 5.21 20.87 3.83
CA LEU A 571 6.50 20.17 3.72
C LEU A 571 6.87 19.59 5.08
N HIS A 572 7.22 18.31 5.09
CA HIS A 572 7.61 17.62 6.29
C HIS A 572 9.12 17.58 6.44
N THR A 573 9.60 17.98 7.61
CA THR A 573 11.01 17.92 7.99
C THR A 573 11.17 17.25 9.35
N PRO A 574 12.36 16.70 9.66
CA PRO A 574 12.61 16.12 10.96
C PRO A 574 12.33 17.09 12.11
N LYS A 575 11.65 16.63 13.15
CA LYS A 575 11.30 17.47 14.30
C LYS A 575 12.44 17.53 15.30
N LYS A 576 13.08 18.70 15.43
CA LYS A 576 14.27 18.94 16.28
C LYS A 576 14.14 18.43 17.71
N GLU A 577 12.94 18.50 18.31
CA GLU A 577 12.65 18.05 19.67
C GLU A 577 13.02 16.55 19.90
N PHE A 578 12.93 15.73 18.85
CA PHE A 578 13.13 14.28 18.91
C PHE A 578 14.41 13.81 18.21
N GLN A 579 15.24 14.73 17.71
CA GLN A 579 16.46 14.38 16.95
C GLN A 579 17.64 14.00 17.83
N LYS A 580 17.74 14.52 19.04
CA LYS A 580 18.92 14.33 19.89
C LYS A 580 19.23 12.86 20.18
N GLY A 581 20.35 12.38 19.62
CA GLY A 581 20.80 11.00 19.69
C GLY A 581 20.21 10.09 18.60
N PHE A 582 19.53 10.69 17.62
CA PHE A 582 18.97 10.01 16.44
C PHE A 582 19.31 10.73 15.15
N GLU A 583 20.44 11.49 15.14
CA GLU A 583 20.91 12.21 13.96
C GLU A 583 21.20 11.22 12.82
N GLY A 584 20.59 11.46 11.64
CA GLY A 584 20.60 10.53 10.50
C GLY A 584 19.73 9.27 10.69
N LYS A 585 18.94 9.22 11.78
CA LYS A 585 18.00 8.13 12.11
C LYS A 585 16.71 8.70 12.69
N GLU A 586 16.33 9.86 12.20
CA GLU A 586 15.13 10.57 12.63
C GLU A 586 13.88 9.72 12.33
N PHE A 587 12.91 9.78 13.23
CA PHE A 587 11.68 8.99 13.16
C PHE A 587 10.40 9.79 13.40
N ILE A 588 10.53 11.09 13.68
CA ILE A 588 9.42 12.02 13.86
C ILE A 588 9.63 13.26 13.01
N SER A 589 8.59 13.64 12.28
CA SER A 589 8.52 14.89 11.52
C SER A 589 7.62 15.94 12.17
N HIS A 590 7.65 17.12 11.58
CA HIS A 590 6.60 18.11 11.70
C HIS A 590 6.32 18.71 10.33
N ALA A 591 5.09 19.19 10.14
CA ALA A 591 4.70 19.88 8.92
C ALA A 591 5.01 21.37 9.02
N ASN A 592 5.71 21.87 8.02
CA ASN A 592 5.91 23.31 7.82
C ASN A 592 4.85 23.80 6.83
N HIS A 593 3.86 24.56 7.32
CA HIS A 593 2.78 25.03 6.48
C HIS A 593 3.07 26.43 5.93
N GLY A 594 3.66 26.50 4.73
CA GLY A 594 3.70 27.73 3.94
C GLY A 594 2.29 28.15 3.53
N LYS A 595 1.97 29.44 3.71
CA LYS A 595 0.63 29.96 3.43
C LYS A 595 0.55 30.58 2.04
N TYR A 596 -0.59 30.38 1.40
CA TYR A 596 -1.06 31.09 0.20
C TYR A 596 -2.58 31.29 0.33
N SER A 597 -3.29 31.77 -0.70
CA SER A 597 -4.73 32.05 -0.66
C SER A 597 -5.63 30.84 -0.27
N GLY A 598 -5.07 29.62 -0.29
CA GLY A 598 -5.81 28.37 0.01
C GLY A 598 -6.58 27.80 -1.16
N LEU A 599 -6.53 28.46 -2.32
CA LEU A 599 -7.04 27.96 -3.60
C LEU A 599 -6.11 28.46 -4.72
N TYR A 600 -5.61 27.53 -5.53
CA TYR A 600 -4.76 27.81 -6.67
C TYR A 600 -5.10 26.87 -7.81
N TRP A 601 -5.34 27.41 -9.00
CA TRP A 601 -5.60 26.61 -10.19
C TRP A 601 -4.33 26.35 -10.95
N ALA A 602 -3.91 25.09 -11.00
CA ALA A 602 -2.68 24.64 -11.62
C ALA A 602 -2.85 24.38 -13.12
N PRO A 603 -1.77 24.58 -13.93
CA PRO A 603 -1.82 24.47 -15.38
C PRO A 603 -1.81 23.02 -15.87
N TYR A 604 -2.40 22.77 -17.03
CA TYR A 604 -2.36 21.48 -17.72
C TYR A 604 -0.93 21.04 -18.08
N ARG A 605 -0.04 21.98 -18.43
CA ARG A 605 1.34 21.72 -18.88
C ARG A 605 2.25 21.08 -17.84
N CYS A 606 1.81 20.88 -16.60
CA CYS A 606 2.51 20.08 -15.60
C CYS A 606 2.07 18.60 -15.54
N LEU A 607 1.14 18.17 -16.43
CA LEU A 607 0.55 16.83 -16.43
C LEU A 607 1.02 15.93 -17.58
N TYR A 608 2.01 16.33 -18.34
CA TYR A 608 2.65 15.51 -19.37
C TYR A 608 4.14 15.73 -19.45
N SER A 609 4.89 14.73 -19.94
CA SER A 609 6.34 14.80 -20.08
C SER A 609 6.75 15.78 -21.17
N ARG A 610 7.79 16.61 -20.89
CA ARG A 610 8.32 17.55 -21.87
C ARG A 610 9.13 16.91 -23.00
N ASN A 611 9.65 15.69 -22.79
CA ASN A 611 10.54 15.00 -23.74
C ASN A 611 10.07 13.61 -24.19
N ILE A 612 9.01 13.04 -23.58
CA ILE A 612 8.36 11.80 -24.05
C ILE A 612 6.99 12.15 -24.59
N ASP A 613 6.79 11.94 -25.90
CA ASP A 613 5.68 12.53 -26.66
C ASP A 613 4.28 11.97 -26.35
N ASN A 614 4.19 10.79 -25.75
CA ASN A 614 2.92 10.12 -25.44
C ASN A 614 2.78 9.74 -23.97
N LEU A 615 3.49 10.43 -23.08
CA LEU A 615 3.47 10.19 -21.64
C LEU A 615 2.74 11.30 -20.90
N PHE A 616 1.64 10.93 -20.24
CA PHE A 616 0.96 11.71 -19.22
C PHE A 616 1.48 11.34 -17.81
N MET A 617 1.21 12.20 -16.85
CA MET A 617 1.54 11.97 -15.44
C MET A 617 0.47 12.59 -14.54
N ALA A 618 0.09 11.87 -13.46
CA ALA A 618 -0.82 12.36 -12.44
C ALA A 618 -0.44 11.80 -11.07
N GLY A 619 -0.60 12.60 -10.04
CA GLY A 619 -0.22 12.25 -8.69
C GLY A 619 0.96 13.08 -8.18
N ARG A 620 1.66 12.59 -7.14
CA ARG A 620 2.79 13.32 -6.55
C ARG A 620 4.03 13.41 -7.46
N ASN A 621 4.06 12.64 -8.55
CA ASN A 621 5.16 12.57 -9.53
C ASN A 621 5.02 13.50 -10.72
N ILE A 622 4.07 14.47 -10.68
CA ILE A 622 3.92 15.47 -11.75
C ILE A 622 5.07 16.49 -11.74
N SER A 623 5.03 17.40 -12.72
CA SER A 623 6.04 18.44 -12.89
C SER A 623 5.94 19.54 -11.83
N VAL A 624 6.69 19.36 -10.75
CA VAL A 624 6.71 20.25 -9.60
C VAL A 624 8.08 20.19 -8.91
N THR A 625 8.56 21.31 -8.39
CA THR A 625 9.74 21.31 -7.54
C THR A 625 9.45 20.73 -6.17
N LYS A 626 10.49 20.40 -5.42
CA LYS A 626 10.40 19.94 -4.05
C LYS A 626 9.62 20.91 -3.13
N THR A 627 9.81 22.23 -3.32
CA THR A 627 9.15 23.27 -2.54
C THR A 627 7.67 23.42 -2.89
N GLY A 628 7.28 23.11 -4.13
CA GLY A 628 5.91 23.21 -4.62
C GLY A 628 5.04 21.97 -4.38
N ILE A 629 5.61 20.83 -3.93
CA ILE A 629 4.88 19.56 -3.89
C ILE A 629 3.77 19.52 -2.81
N GLY A 630 3.85 20.34 -1.76
CA GLY A 630 2.92 20.31 -0.63
C GLY A 630 1.43 20.33 -1.03
N PRO A 631 0.96 21.35 -1.77
CA PRO A 631 -0.44 21.42 -2.24
C PRO A 631 -0.81 20.36 -3.27
N ILE A 632 0.20 19.80 -3.97
CA ILE A 632 0.03 18.89 -5.10
C ILE A 632 -0.28 17.47 -4.64
N ARG A 633 0.45 16.98 -3.63
CA ARG A 633 0.45 15.57 -3.21
C ARG A 633 -0.80 15.09 -2.46
N VAL A 634 -1.69 15.99 -2.03
CA VAL A 634 -2.92 15.57 -1.36
C VAL A 634 -3.84 14.81 -2.31
N MET A 635 -4.45 13.75 -1.79
CA MET A 635 -5.01 12.71 -2.65
C MET A 635 -6.20 13.14 -3.48
N ARG A 636 -7.07 14.05 -3.01
CA ARG A 636 -8.17 14.57 -3.84
C ARG A 636 -7.63 15.42 -4.99
N THR A 637 -6.60 16.22 -4.75
CA THR A 637 -5.90 16.95 -5.83
C THR A 637 -5.30 15.99 -6.83
N CYS A 638 -4.64 14.91 -6.38
CA CYS A 638 -4.11 13.87 -7.27
C CYS A 638 -5.22 13.21 -8.11
N GLY A 639 -6.37 12.93 -7.52
CA GLY A 639 -7.52 12.37 -8.25
C GLY A 639 -8.04 13.31 -9.34
N MET A 640 -8.15 14.61 -9.05
CA MET A 640 -8.55 15.62 -10.05
C MET A 640 -7.54 15.73 -11.21
N MET A 641 -6.23 15.62 -10.94
CA MET A 641 -5.21 15.52 -12.00
C MET A 641 -5.48 14.34 -12.92
N GLY A 642 -5.77 13.18 -12.33
CA GLY A 642 -6.11 11.97 -13.10
C GLY A 642 -7.34 12.19 -14.00
N GLU A 643 -8.38 12.82 -13.46
CA GLU A 643 -9.57 13.14 -14.25
C GLU A 643 -9.24 14.01 -15.46
N ILE A 644 -8.37 15.02 -15.30
CA ILE A 644 -7.90 15.87 -16.40
C ILE A 644 -7.06 15.07 -17.40
N VAL A 645 -6.18 14.20 -16.95
CA VAL A 645 -5.36 13.32 -17.82
C VAL A 645 -6.27 12.42 -18.69
N GLY A 646 -7.32 11.85 -18.12
CA GLY A 646 -8.27 11.03 -18.87
C GLY A 646 -8.99 11.82 -19.96
N LYS A 647 -9.45 13.04 -19.66
CA LYS A 647 -10.06 13.96 -20.64
C LYS A 647 -9.05 14.35 -21.75
N ALA A 648 -7.80 14.63 -21.37
CA ALA A 648 -6.73 14.96 -22.33
C ALA A 648 -6.41 13.80 -23.27
N ALA A 649 -6.30 12.59 -22.73
CA ALA A 649 -6.07 11.39 -23.54
C ALA A 649 -7.19 11.16 -24.55
N ALA A 650 -8.45 11.45 -24.18
CA ALA A 650 -9.57 11.38 -25.10
C ALA A 650 -9.46 12.40 -26.25
N ILE A 651 -9.05 13.63 -25.95
CA ILE A 651 -8.79 14.63 -26.99
C ILE A 651 -7.66 14.14 -27.90
N CYS A 652 -6.56 13.64 -27.33
CA CYS A 652 -5.43 13.14 -28.11
C CYS A 652 -5.84 12.06 -29.11
N VAL A 653 -6.67 11.11 -28.69
CA VAL A 653 -7.14 10.02 -29.56
C VAL A 653 -8.11 10.54 -30.63
N LYS A 654 -9.06 11.41 -30.26
CA LYS A 654 -10.08 11.94 -31.18
C LYS A 654 -9.50 12.88 -32.25
N GLU A 655 -8.55 13.72 -31.85
CA GLU A 655 -7.96 14.75 -32.70
C GLU A 655 -6.62 14.29 -33.32
N ASN A 656 -6.19 13.05 -33.04
CA ASN A 656 -4.89 12.52 -33.49
C ASN A 656 -3.73 13.47 -33.15
N THR A 657 -3.67 13.91 -31.91
CA THR A 657 -2.68 14.90 -31.43
C THR A 657 -1.89 14.35 -30.23
N SER A 658 -0.84 15.05 -29.83
CA SER A 658 -0.02 14.73 -28.64
C SER A 658 -0.60 15.38 -27.38
N PRO A 659 -0.15 14.99 -26.16
CA PRO A 659 -0.44 15.70 -24.93
C PRO A 659 -0.14 17.21 -25.01
N ARG A 660 1.00 17.60 -25.59
CA ARG A 660 1.35 19.01 -25.83
C ARG A 660 0.39 19.68 -26.81
N GLY A 661 -0.03 19.00 -27.88
CA GLY A 661 -0.98 19.51 -28.87
C GLY A 661 -2.36 19.80 -28.27
N VAL A 662 -2.78 19.13 -27.18
CA VAL A 662 -4.00 19.49 -26.46
C VAL A 662 -3.93 20.93 -25.96
N TYR A 663 -2.80 21.36 -25.41
CA TYR A 663 -2.59 22.75 -25.00
C TYR A 663 -2.52 23.70 -26.18
N GLN A 664 -1.74 23.35 -27.21
CA GLN A 664 -1.44 24.25 -28.34
C GLN A 664 -2.66 24.49 -29.23
N ASP A 665 -3.42 23.45 -29.56
CA ASP A 665 -4.40 23.49 -30.65
C ASP A 665 -5.83 23.16 -30.17
N HIS A 666 -6.01 22.47 -29.05
CA HIS A 666 -7.31 21.90 -28.66
C HIS A 666 -7.75 22.26 -27.22
N PHE A 667 -7.12 23.23 -26.57
CA PHE A 667 -7.43 23.59 -25.19
C PHE A 667 -8.89 24.06 -24.96
N PRO A 668 -9.56 24.74 -25.92
CA PRO A 668 -11.01 25.01 -25.81
C PRO A 668 -11.84 23.75 -25.59
N LYS A 669 -11.50 22.61 -26.24
CA LYS A 669 -12.18 21.31 -26.02
C LYS A 669 -11.98 20.78 -24.61
N MET A 670 -10.79 20.96 -24.04
CA MET A 670 -10.53 20.63 -22.65
C MET A 670 -11.46 21.38 -21.71
N LYS A 671 -11.62 22.69 -21.90
CA LYS A 671 -12.52 23.53 -21.09
C LYS A 671 -13.98 23.04 -21.18
N GLU A 672 -14.43 22.62 -22.36
CA GLU A 672 -15.80 22.06 -22.52
C GLU A 672 -15.94 20.72 -21.79
N LEU A 673 -14.94 19.82 -21.85
CA LEU A 673 -14.96 18.55 -21.12
C LEU A 673 -14.94 18.75 -19.60
N MET A 674 -14.26 19.79 -19.10
CA MET A 674 -14.23 20.11 -17.67
C MET A 674 -15.56 20.60 -17.12
N LYS A 675 -16.45 21.13 -17.96
CA LYS A 675 -17.81 21.54 -17.59
C LYS A 675 -18.80 20.36 -17.54
N GLN A 676 -18.43 19.21 -18.05
CA GLN A 676 -19.31 18.03 -18.10
C GLN A 676 -19.24 17.26 -16.78
N PRO A 677 -20.39 16.79 -16.24
CA PRO A 677 -20.39 15.90 -15.10
C PRO A 677 -19.46 14.70 -15.27
N GLY A 678 -18.74 14.32 -14.23
CA GLY A 678 -17.81 13.19 -14.25
C GLY A 678 -18.47 11.84 -14.57
N THR A 679 -19.78 11.74 -14.39
CA THR A 679 -20.59 10.56 -14.74
C THR A 679 -20.97 10.50 -16.23
N THR A 680 -20.71 11.54 -17.03
CA THR A 680 -21.05 11.59 -18.47
C THR A 680 -20.26 10.52 -19.22
N ARG A 681 -20.98 9.67 -19.98
CA ARG A 681 -20.41 8.63 -20.85
C ARG A 681 -20.69 8.98 -22.30
N VAL A 682 -19.63 8.98 -23.09
CA VAL A 682 -19.75 9.14 -24.57
C VAL A 682 -19.80 7.74 -25.15
N GLY A 683 -20.86 7.42 -25.85
CA GLY A 683 -21.20 6.11 -26.42
C GLY A 683 -20.18 5.57 -27.43
#